data_b92bf3f7ba5f971bdb3da83b52b85d1b
#
_entry.id   b92bf3f7ba5f971bdb3da83b52b85d1b
#
_cell.length_a   1.000
_cell.length_b   1.000
_cell.length_c   1.000
_cell.angle_alpha   90.00
_cell.angle_beta   90.00
_cell.angle_gamma   90.00
#
_symmetry.space_group_name_H-M   'P 1'
#
loop_
_entity.id
_entity.type
_entity.pdbx_description
1 polymer ?
#
loop_
_entity_poly.entity_id
_entity_poly.type
_entity_poly.pdbx_seq_one_letter_code
_entity_poly.pdbx_strand_id
1 'polypeptide(L)'
;MKKFTYIYGIIAGIIAFTVYIMTLAPTVWFIDSGELAAVATTLGIAHPTGYPLFTIIGHIFTLLPIGSSEIYRLNLMSAFFCSLGVFMFYMFMKFVFKSGSLSEDKPAAKLPKNKGAKSPAPTANEKASAIPDIIVYTVAGFSALALAFSKTYWNSANSVEVYPLHVFFLVTLMLVFLKAILSTKRGMPESRFITQNKYYLIFAFLLGLSFTNHLTTILLAPACLTLFFYANLYDKQRLYKLLGFMAICFIVGFSVYLYLPIRASMNPTFIWGNPYNFERFYWHVTGKQFSVWIFSAKGSIPAFLLLTGTTVGLAIYGLVKQKYLKPGMHFIFFIIVCALGYLLISGSADIVNTQFGKFTASLWNEFGTGLVLLSLLGIYFLSRSNTRIYYFTLLTFFGCLFYSINYDINDIYSYFLLAYITIAVWMGFGVVFIYTNLAAMLKTNLQRAAFGIAAVLFSLFALSTNYAGNDESRNYFVEEYTMNVFKNAEPNSIIISSQWDFWVSASWYYQFVKKIRPDLVIIDKELLRRSWYFKYLENNYPEVYNNSRAEIERFLPELYKFEHDIPYDTRNIMKLFEELMTSFVKNNPSRKSYVSWEIEQNTNEPFAQDYVRLPDGLLFRLVPKSEVVNNTVADYTVYDFKFTPAEPKDYYYETLMRGYSMMLTASASYLLSAGRPMDAKKYLELALISVPNFPQALELKKKNNL
;
A
#
# COMPACT_ATOMS: atom_id res chain seq x y z
N MET A 1 -2.22 -39.40 6.75
CA MET A 1 -2.64 -38.11 7.32
C MET A 1 -1.70 -36.92 6.95
N LYS A 2 -0.41 -37.08 6.67
CA LYS A 2 0.49 -35.93 6.31
C LYS A 2 0.17 -35.24 4.97
N LYS A 3 -0.51 -35.89 4.01
CA LYS A 3 -0.83 -35.31 2.69
C LYS A 3 -1.99 -34.30 2.70
N PHE A 4 -2.84 -34.28 3.71
CA PHE A 4 -4.06 -33.45 3.74
C PHE A 4 -3.93 -32.13 4.49
N THR A 5 -2.78 -31.82 5.07
CA THR A 5 -2.61 -30.64 5.94
C THR A 5 -2.57 -29.30 5.18
N TYR A 6 -2.40 -29.32 3.86
CA TYR A 6 -2.45 -28.12 3.00
C TYR A 6 -3.88 -27.76 2.59
N ILE A 7 -4.81 -28.72 2.64
CA ILE A 7 -6.19 -28.53 2.18
C ILE A 7 -6.88 -27.37 2.92
N TYR A 8 -6.74 -27.30 4.23
CA TYR A 8 -7.37 -26.21 5.01
C TYR A 8 -6.86 -24.82 4.61
N GLY A 9 -5.57 -24.70 4.31
CA GLY A 9 -4.99 -23.45 3.79
C GLY A 9 -5.49 -23.13 2.38
N ILE A 10 -5.59 -24.14 1.53
CA ILE A 10 -6.16 -23.98 0.17
C ILE A 10 -7.62 -23.54 0.27
N ILE A 11 -8.42 -24.16 1.15
CA ILE A 11 -9.81 -23.78 1.39
C ILE A 11 -9.90 -22.32 1.86
N ALA A 12 -9.07 -21.90 2.83
CA ALA A 12 -9.05 -20.51 3.30
C ALA A 12 -8.70 -19.54 2.17
N GLY A 13 -7.70 -19.87 1.34
CA GLY A 13 -7.34 -19.07 0.16
C GLY A 13 -8.47 -19.02 -0.88
N ILE A 14 -9.15 -20.13 -1.15
CA ILE A 14 -10.29 -20.16 -2.09
C ILE A 14 -11.46 -19.33 -1.56
N ILE A 15 -11.80 -19.45 -0.27
CA ILE A 15 -12.85 -18.63 0.37
C ILE A 15 -12.53 -17.15 0.20
N ALA A 16 -11.29 -16.73 0.53
CA ALA A 16 -10.85 -15.36 0.37
C ALA A 16 -10.93 -14.91 -1.10
N PHE A 17 -10.42 -15.71 -2.04
CA PHE A 17 -10.45 -15.41 -3.48
C PHE A 17 -11.88 -15.25 -4.01
N THR A 18 -12.78 -16.13 -3.60
CA THR A 18 -14.20 -16.06 -4.01
C THR A 18 -14.83 -14.74 -3.55
N VAL A 19 -14.61 -14.36 -2.28
CA VAL A 19 -15.15 -13.11 -1.74
C VAL A 19 -14.51 -11.90 -2.44
N TYR A 20 -13.21 -11.92 -2.67
CA TYR A 20 -12.53 -10.82 -3.36
C TYR A 20 -13.01 -10.64 -4.80
N ILE A 21 -13.29 -11.73 -5.55
CA ILE A 21 -13.90 -11.63 -6.90
C ILE A 21 -15.31 -11.04 -6.82
N MET A 22 -16.09 -11.41 -5.82
CA MET A 22 -17.47 -10.89 -5.66
C MET A 22 -17.48 -9.38 -5.35
N THR A 23 -16.43 -8.85 -4.74
CA THR A 23 -16.30 -7.45 -4.34
C THR A 23 -15.30 -6.65 -5.17
N LEU A 24 -14.79 -7.25 -6.26
CA LEU A 24 -13.74 -6.68 -7.10
C LEU A 24 -14.22 -5.44 -7.86
N ALA A 25 -13.39 -4.40 -7.89
CA ALA A 25 -13.65 -3.24 -8.74
C ALA A 25 -13.69 -3.64 -10.23
N PRO A 26 -14.72 -3.26 -10.99
CA PRO A 26 -14.86 -3.65 -12.39
C PRO A 26 -13.93 -2.86 -13.33
N THR A 27 -13.44 -1.70 -12.87
CA THR A 27 -12.68 -0.75 -13.68
C THR A 27 -11.59 -0.07 -12.82
N VAL A 28 -11.06 1.08 -13.30
CA VAL A 28 -10.05 1.87 -12.58
C VAL A 28 -10.56 2.36 -11.24
N TRP A 29 -9.65 2.45 -10.30
CA TRP A 29 -9.86 2.94 -8.95
C TRP A 29 -9.15 4.28 -8.73
N PHE A 30 -9.27 4.84 -7.55
CA PHE A 30 -8.54 6.03 -7.12
C PHE A 30 -7.02 5.82 -7.09
N ILE A 31 -6.28 6.88 -6.86
CA ILE A 31 -4.83 6.95 -6.67
C ILE A 31 -4.08 6.42 -7.92
N ASP A 32 -3.21 5.43 -7.75
CA ASP A 32 -2.28 4.97 -8.79
C ASP A 32 -2.85 3.89 -9.72
N SER A 33 -4.11 3.50 -9.52
CA SER A 33 -4.71 2.37 -10.23
C SER A 33 -4.62 2.52 -11.76
N GLY A 34 -4.91 3.72 -12.28
CA GLY A 34 -4.83 3.99 -13.73
C GLY A 34 -3.41 3.98 -14.27
N GLU A 35 -2.48 4.61 -13.54
CA GLU A 35 -1.05 4.61 -13.89
C GLU A 35 -0.47 3.19 -13.88
N LEU A 36 -0.67 2.45 -12.79
CA LEU A 36 -0.18 1.08 -12.66
C LEU A 36 -0.73 0.16 -13.76
N ALA A 37 -2.01 0.35 -14.13
CA ALA A 37 -2.61 -0.40 -15.23
C ALA A 37 -2.01 -0.03 -16.59
N ALA A 38 -1.81 1.26 -16.85
CA ALA A 38 -1.19 1.75 -18.07
C ALA A 38 0.26 1.25 -18.21
N VAL A 39 1.03 1.38 -17.11
CA VAL A 39 2.43 0.94 -17.04
C VAL A 39 2.55 -0.58 -17.23
N ALA A 40 1.75 -1.38 -16.54
CA ALA A 40 1.77 -2.84 -16.68
C ALA A 40 1.41 -3.27 -18.09
N THR A 41 0.38 -2.65 -18.70
CA THR A 41 -0.06 -3.01 -20.05
C THR A 41 1.00 -2.70 -21.10
N THR A 42 1.71 -1.57 -20.97
CA THR A 42 2.67 -1.08 -21.96
C THR A 42 4.12 -1.41 -21.65
N LEU A 43 4.42 -2.07 -20.52
CA LEU A 43 5.76 -2.28 -20.00
C LEU A 43 6.50 -0.95 -19.80
N GLY A 44 5.83 0.04 -19.22
CA GLY A 44 6.41 1.33 -18.86
C GLY A 44 7.21 1.29 -17.57
N ILE A 45 7.55 2.48 -17.04
CA ILE A 45 8.21 2.67 -15.75
C ILE A 45 7.24 3.41 -14.84
N ALA A 46 6.84 2.77 -13.74
CA ALA A 46 5.94 3.31 -12.73
C ALA A 46 6.65 4.33 -11.82
N HIS A 47 5.86 5.04 -11.03
CA HIS A 47 6.37 5.96 -9.99
C HIS A 47 7.34 5.24 -9.02
N PRO A 48 8.21 5.97 -8.28
CA PRO A 48 9.18 5.34 -7.35
C PRO A 48 8.46 4.44 -6.30
N THR A 49 8.99 3.25 -6.08
CA THR A 49 10.29 2.72 -6.48
C THR A 49 10.32 1.95 -7.81
N GLY A 50 9.40 2.19 -8.71
CA GLY A 50 9.39 1.66 -10.07
C GLY A 50 8.74 0.29 -10.25
N TYR A 51 8.60 -0.49 -9.19
CA TYR A 51 7.88 -1.78 -9.10
C TYR A 51 8.09 -2.74 -10.29
N PRO A 52 9.34 -3.00 -10.73
CA PRO A 52 9.56 -3.76 -11.97
C PRO A 52 9.00 -5.19 -11.92
N LEU A 53 9.03 -5.85 -10.76
CA LEU A 53 8.44 -7.18 -10.63
C LEU A 53 6.92 -7.14 -10.79
N PHE A 54 6.25 -6.15 -10.18
CA PHE A 54 4.81 -5.93 -10.36
C PHE A 54 4.49 -5.68 -11.84
N THR A 55 5.24 -4.78 -12.49
CA THR A 55 5.01 -4.43 -13.91
C THR A 55 5.11 -5.64 -14.82
N ILE A 56 6.14 -6.49 -14.64
CA ILE A 56 6.34 -7.71 -15.45
C ILE A 56 5.21 -8.73 -15.21
N ILE A 57 4.86 -8.99 -13.95
CA ILE A 57 3.77 -9.92 -13.61
C ILE A 57 2.43 -9.35 -14.10
N GLY A 58 2.19 -8.06 -13.88
CA GLY A 58 0.99 -7.37 -14.33
C GLY A 58 0.82 -7.46 -15.85
N HIS A 59 1.90 -7.26 -16.60
CA HIS A 59 1.87 -7.44 -18.06
C HIS A 59 1.41 -8.85 -18.46
N ILE A 60 1.93 -9.89 -17.80
CA ILE A 60 1.50 -11.27 -18.05
C ILE A 60 0.00 -11.42 -17.79
N PHE A 61 -0.52 -10.83 -16.70
CA PHE A 61 -1.96 -10.88 -16.39
C PHE A 61 -2.79 -10.15 -17.46
N THR A 62 -2.33 -9.04 -18.01
CA THR A 62 -3.06 -8.33 -19.08
C THR A 62 -3.21 -9.15 -20.36
N LEU A 63 -2.35 -10.15 -20.59
CA LEU A 63 -2.39 -11.03 -21.76
C LEU A 63 -3.32 -12.25 -21.58
N LEU A 64 -3.82 -12.50 -20.36
CA LEU A 64 -4.69 -13.66 -20.11
C LEU A 64 -6.05 -13.48 -20.80
N PRO A 65 -6.61 -14.52 -21.43
CA PRO A 65 -7.91 -14.45 -22.11
C PRO A 65 -9.09 -14.57 -21.14
N ILE A 66 -9.08 -13.77 -20.07
CA ILE A 66 -10.10 -13.76 -19.00
C ILE A 66 -10.57 -12.34 -18.72
N GLY A 67 -11.80 -12.18 -18.27
CA GLY A 67 -12.36 -10.88 -17.88
C GLY A 67 -12.61 -9.93 -19.05
N SER A 68 -13.15 -8.75 -18.76
CA SER A 68 -13.64 -7.78 -19.73
C SER A 68 -12.57 -6.82 -20.27
N SER A 69 -11.53 -6.55 -19.48
CA SER A 69 -10.54 -5.50 -19.80
C SER A 69 -9.19 -5.78 -19.14
N GLU A 70 -8.14 -5.05 -19.55
CA GLU A 70 -6.81 -5.12 -18.96
C GLU A 70 -6.85 -4.76 -17.48
N ILE A 71 -7.56 -3.69 -17.13
CA ILE A 71 -7.71 -3.24 -15.73
C ILE A 71 -8.41 -4.29 -14.88
N TYR A 72 -9.47 -4.93 -15.37
CA TYR A 72 -10.15 -6.01 -14.63
C TYR A 72 -9.20 -7.19 -14.35
N ARG A 73 -8.34 -7.57 -15.31
CA ARG A 73 -7.33 -8.62 -15.13
C ARG A 73 -6.28 -8.25 -14.09
N LEU A 74 -5.91 -6.97 -14.02
CA LEU A 74 -4.99 -6.48 -13.01
C LEU A 74 -5.64 -6.41 -11.62
N ASN A 75 -6.91 -6.01 -11.53
CA ASN A 75 -7.68 -6.11 -10.29
C ASN A 75 -7.77 -7.58 -9.83
N LEU A 76 -8.01 -8.51 -10.76
CA LEU A 76 -8.01 -9.96 -10.47
C LEU A 76 -6.63 -10.46 -10.02
N MET A 77 -5.52 -9.91 -10.55
CA MET A 77 -4.16 -10.18 -10.05
C MET A 77 -4.02 -9.81 -8.58
N SER A 78 -4.57 -8.67 -8.17
CA SER A 78 -4.57 -8.23 -6.77
C SER A 78 -5.33 -9.21 -5.87
N ALA A 79 -6.54 -9.61 -6.26
CA ALA A 79 -7.32 -10.64 -5.56
C ALA A 79 -6.56 -11.97 -5.46
N PHE A 80 -5.88 -12.39 -6.53
CA PHE A 80 -5.08 -13.62 -6.57
C PHE A 80 -3.92 -13.59 -5.59
N PHE A 81 -3.10 -12.52 -5.60
CA PHE A 81 -1.93 -12.45 -4.71
C PHE A 81 -2.32 -12.25 -3.24
N CYS A 82 -3.38 -11.50 -2.93
CA CYS A 82 -3.93 -11.46 -1.58
C CYS A 82 -4.40 -12.83 -1.10
N SER A 83 -5.12 -13.59 -1.94
CA SER A 83 -5.58 -14.95 -1.60
C SER A 83 -4.42 -15.93 -1.41
N LEU A 84 -3.39 -15.82 -2.24
CA LEU A 84 -2.15 -16.59 -2.07
C LEU A 84 -1.41 -16.19 -0.78
N GLY A 85 -1.46 -14.90 -0.40
CA GLY A 85 -1.00 -14.38 0.88
C GLY A 85 -1.74 -15.03 2.06
N VAL A 86 -3.06 -15.16 1.98
CA VAL A 86 -3.89 -15.87 3.00
C VAL A 86 -3.47 -17.33 3.14
N PHE A 87 -3.26 -18.04 2.02
CA PHE A 87 -2.74 -19.40 2.04
C PHE A 87 -1.36 -19.49 2.71
N MET A 88 -0.44 -18.59 2.34
CA MET A 88 0.90 -18.55 2.94
C MET A 88 0.85 -18.19 4.42
N PHE A 89 -0.07 -17.32 4.83
CA PHE A 89 -0.27 -16.99 6.24
C PHE A 89 -0.82 -18.17 7.05
N TYR A 90 -1.76 -18.93 6.50
CA TYR A 90 -2.16 -20.21 7.09
C TYR A 90 -0.96 -21.14 7.28
N MET A 91 -0.09 -21.26 6.26
CA MET A 91 1.10 -22.10 6.33
C MET A 91 2.10 -21.61 7.38
N PHE A 92 2.24 -20.28 7.52
CA PHE A 92 3.05 -19.63 8.54
C PHE A 92 2.50 -19.96 9.93
N MET A 93 1.21 -19.73 10.19
CA MET A 93 0.57 -19.99 11.48
C MET A 93 0.66 -21.47 11.87
N LYS A 94 0.35 -22.37 10.95
CA LYS A 94 0.52 -23.82 11.15
C LYS A 94 1.95 -24.20 11.52
N PHE A 95 2.94 -23.61 10.85
CA PHE A 95 4.34 -23.85 11.14
C PHE A 95 4.72 -23.35 12.53
N VAL A 96 4.32 -22.14 12.89
CA VAL A 96 4.59 -21.51 14.18
C VAL A 96 3.98 -22.30 15.35
N PHE A 97 2.73 -22.74 15.23
CA PHE A 97 2.07 -23.55 16.26
C PHE A 97 2.74 -24.92 16.45
N LYS A 98 3.18 -25.54 15.37
CA LYS A 98 3.91 -26.83 15.46
C LYS A 98 5.32 -26.68 16.01
N SER A 99 5.97 -25.56 15.76
CA SER A 99 7.33 -25.28 16.26
C SER A 99 7.35 -24.92 17.74
N GLY A 100 6.28 -24.30 18.25
CA GLY A 100 6.13 -23.99 19.68
C GLY A 100 5.96 -25.23 20.57
N SER A 101 5.58 -26.37 20.00
CA SER A 101 5.50 -27.67 20.71
C SER A 101 6.87 -28.40 20.76
N LEU A 102 7.88 -27.93 20.02
CA LEU A 102 9.25 -28.41 20.15
C LEU A 102 9.87 -27.62 21.29
N SER A 103 9.87 -28.25 22.49
CA SER A 103 10.46 -27.70 23.73
C SER A 103 11.78 -26.99 23.44
N GLU A 104 11.94 -25.81 24.08
CA GLU A 104 13.20 -25.09 24.16
C GLU A 104 14.37 -26.06 24.33
N ASP A 105 15.48 -25.81 23.61
CA ASP A 105 16.73 -26.56 23.72
C ASP A 105 17.05 -26.85 25.21
N LYS A 106 16.68 -28.03 25.68
CA LYS A 106 17.40 -28.58 26.83
C LYS A 106 18.85 -28.59 26.39
N PRO A 107 19.78 -27.95 27.10
CA PRO A 107 21.19 -28.05 26.78
C PRO A 107 21.46 -29.54 26.58
N ALA A 108 22.09 -29.88 25.46
CA ALA A 108 22.50 -31.25 25.22
C ALA A 108 23.19 -31.74 26.48
N ALA A 109 22.48 -32.56 27.27
CA ALA A 109 23.06 -33.23 28.39
C ALA A 109 24.31 -33.89 27.79
N LYS A 110 25.48 -33.68 28.38
CA LYS A 110 26.73 -34.29 27.93
C LYS A 110 26.40 -35.75 27.68
N LEU A 111 26.37 -36.13 26.40
CA LEU A 111 26.09 -37.51 25.99
C LEU A 111 27.04 -38.41 26.76
N PRO A 112 26.52 -39.39 27.51
CA PRO A 112 27.38 -40.47 28.00
C PRO A 112 28.02 -41.11 26.79
N LYS A 113 29.31 -41.38 26.84
CA LYS A 113 30.12 -42.02 25.78
C LYS A 113 29.70 -43.49 25.53
N ASN A 114 28.43 -43.85 25.57
CA ASN A 114 27.96 -45.19 25.25
C ASN A 114 27.28 -45.20 23.89
N LYS A 115 27.96 -45.73 22.92
CA LYS A 115 27.49 -46.11 21.60
C LYS A 115 26.41 -47.18 21.76
N GLY A 116 25.15 -46.83 21.56
CA GLY A 116 24.05 -47.82 21.47
C GLY A 116 22.68 -47.45 22.08
N ALA A 117 22.53 -46.33 22.77
CA ALA A 117 21.25 -45.96 23.34
C ALA A 117 20.36 -45.34 22.28
N LYS A 118 19.25 -46.00 21.93
CA LYS A 118 18.09 -45.37 21.21
C LYS A 118 17.63 -44.16 21.99
N SER A 119 17.37 -43.03 21.30
CA SER A 119 16.74 -41.86 21.94
C SER A 119 15.49 -42.31 22.73
N PRO A 120 15.37 -41.90 24.00
CA PRO A 120 14.20 -42.24 24.81
C PRO A 120 12.93 -41.73 24.12
N ALA A 121 11.89 -42.57 24.08
CA ALA A 121 10.58 -42.17 23.62
C ALA A 121 10.09 -40.97 24.47
N PRO A 122 9.33 -40.00 23.91
CA PRO A 122 8.83 -38.87 24.66
C PRO A 122 8.03 -39.35 25.87
N THR A 123 8.29 -38.75 27.03
CA THR A 123 7.60 -39.08 28.27
C THR A 123 6.10 -38.73 28.17
N ALA A 124 5.25 -39.37 28.95
CA ALA A 124 3.80 -39.12 28.97
C ALA A 124 3.47 -37.64 29.24
N ASN A 125 4.28 -36.93 30.03
CA ASN A 125 4.14 -35.50 30.30
C ASN A 125 4.55 -34.62 29.07
N GLU A 126 5.48 -35.07 28.21
CA GLU A 126 5.83 -34.37 26.96
C GLU A 126 4.75 -34.55 25.89
N LYS A 127 4.04 -35.67 25.88
CA LYS A 127 2.87 -35.91 25.02
C LYS A 127 1.64 -35.11 25.42
N ALA A 128 1.50 -34.79 26.72
CA ALA A 128 0.36 -34.03 27.25
C ALA A 128 0.43 -32.53 26.96
N SER A 129 1.59 -32.00 26.54
CA SER A 129 1.81 -30.54 26.26
C SER A 129 1.65 -30.14 24.78
N ALA A 130 1.52 -31.08 23.86
CA ALA A 130 1.39 -30.79 22.43
C ALA A 130 -0.05 -30.38 22.07
N ILE A 131 -0.22 -29.24 21.42
CA ILE A 131 -1.52 -28.78 20.88
C ILE A 131 -2.02 -29.81 19.86
N PRO A 132 -3.25 -30.34 19.99
CA PRO A 132 -3.79 -31.30 19.04
C PRO A 132 -3.82 -30.74 17.60
N ASP A 133 -3.54 -31.60 16.64
CA ASP A 133 -3.49 -31.23 15.22
C ASP A 133 -4.76 -30.51 14.74
N ILE A 134 -5.94 -30.93 15.20
CA ILE A 134 -7.21 -30.28 14.83
C ILE A 134 -7.26 -28.82 15.29
N ILE A 135 -6.76 -28.52 16.48
CA ILE A 135 -6.69 -27.14 16.99
C ILE A 135 -5.66 -26.33 16.19
N VAL A 136 -4.49 -26.92 15.89
CA VAL A 136 -3.49 -26.24 15.06
C VAL A 136 -4.09 -25.82 13.71
N TYR A 137 -4.81 -26.72 13.05
CA TYR A 137 -5.36 -26.43 11.70
C TYR A 137 -6.53 -25.44 11.74
N THR A 138 -7.44 -25.58 12.69
CA THR A 138 -8.60 -24.68 12.80
C THR A 138 -8.18 -23.29 13.26
N VAL A 139 -7.25 -23.17 14.21
CA VAL A 139 -6.76 -21.84 14.66
C VAL A 139 -5.89 -21.18 13.60
N ALA A 140 -5.09 -21.94 12.84
CA ALA A 140 -4.40 -21.36 11.67
C ALA A 140 -5.40 -20.84 10.61
N GLY A 141 -6.51 -21.56 10.40
CA GLY A 141 -7.62 -21.12 9.54
C GLY A 141 -8.32 -19.87 10.06
N PHE A 142 -8.62 -19.83 11.36
CA PHE A 142 -9.17 -18.66 12.04
C PHE A 142 -8.30 -17.42 11.79
N SER A 143 -7.00 -17.51 12.10
CA SER A 143 -6.08 -16.36 11.93
C SER A 143 -5.98 -15.91 10.47
N ALA A 144 -5.96 -16.87 9.52
CA ALA A 144 -5.88 -16.56 8.10
C ALA A 144 -7.15 -15.87 7.58
N LEU A 145 -8.33 -16.29 8.00
CA LEU A 145 -9.59 -15.68 7.60
C LEU A 145 -9.83 -14.34 8.32
N ALA A 146 -9.41 -14.21 9.60
CA ALA A 146 -9.46 -12.93 10.30
C ALA A 146 -8.59 -11.86 9.61
N LEU A 147 -7.40 -12.25 9.11
CA LEU A 147 -6.56 -11.37 8.28
C LEU A 147 -7.21 -11.09 6.92
N ALA A 148 -7.70 -12.14 6.24
CA ALA A 148 -8.28 -12.02 4.90
C ALA A 148 -9.44 -11.03 4.84
N PHE A 149 -10.23 -10.95 5.89
CA PHE A 149 -11.42 -10.10 5.97
C PHE A 149 -11.24 -8.86 6.85
N SER A 150 -9.99 -8.52 7.24
CA SER A 150 -9.69 -7.21 7.79
C SER A 150 -9.83 -6.15 6.69
N LYS A 151 -10.27 -4.95 7.07
CA LYS A 151 -10.68 -3.90 6.13
C LYS A 151 -9.58 -3.57 5.11
N THR A 152 -8.38 -3.23 5.56
CA THR A 152 -7.28 -2.77 4.69
C THR A 152 -6.70 -3.91 3.84
N TYR A 153 -6.59 -5.14 4.40
CA TYR A 153 -6.11 -6.28 3.61
C TYR A 153 -7.07 -6.63 2.48
N TRP A 154 -8.38 -6.62 2.75
CA TRP A 154 -9.42 -6.87 1.76
C TRP A 154 -9.49 -5.74 0.73
N ASN A 155 -9.46 -4.48 1.17
CA ASN A 155 -9.42 -3.33 0.26
C ASN A 155 -8.27 -3.45 -0.75
N SER A 156 -7.08 -3.85 -0.29
CA SER A 156 -5.92 -4.09 -1.18
C SER A 156 -6.18 -5.17 -2.23
N ALA A 157 -7.12 -6.10 -2.02
CA ALA A 157 -7.46 -7.15 -2.97
C ALA A 157 -8.44 -6.70 -4.08
N ASN A 158 -9.10 -5.54 -3.92
CA ASN A 158 -10.22 -5.14 -4.75
C ASN A 158 -9.82 -4.36 -6.01
N SER A 159 -8.63 -3.79 -6.05
CA SER A 159 -8.14 -3.00 -7.19
C SER A 159 -6.66 -3.23 -7.44
N VAL A 160 -6.18 -2.84 -8.62
CA VAL A 160 -4.76 -2.94 -8.95
C VAL A 160 -3.94 -2.01 -8.07
N GLU A 161 -3.04 -2.63 -7.32
CA GLU A 161 -2.11 -2.00 -6.39
C GLU A 161 -0.87 -2.88 -6.22
N VAL A 162 0.23 -2.28 -5.73
CA VAL A 162 1.48 -3.00 -5.46
C VAL A 162 1.44 -3.81 -4.17
N TYR A 163 0.54 -3.48 -3.24
CA TYR A 163 0.41 -4.11 -1.92
C TYR A 163 -0.01 -5.58 -1.95
N PRO A 164 -0.87 -6.08 -2.85
CA PRO A 164 -1.22 -7.50 -2.93
C PRO A 164 -0.01 -8.43 -3.10
N LEU A 165 0.85 -8.11 -4.03
CA LEU A 165 2.09 -8.85 -4.23
C LEU A 165 3.05 -8.67 -3.06
N HIS A 166 3.08 -7.49 -2.45
CA HIS A 166 3.89 -7.19 -1.28
C HIS A 166 3.49 -8.02 -0.05
N VAL A 167 2.20 -8.12 0.32
CA VAL A 167 1.76 -8.92 1.46
C VAL A 167 2.02 -10.41 1.27
N PHE A 168 1.89 -10.91 0.04
CA PHE A 168 2.31 -12.27 -0.30
C PHE A 168 3.80 -12.49 0.00
N PHE A 169 4.68 -11.56 -0.39
CA PHE A 169 6.10 -11.63 -0.09
C PHE A 169 6.38 -11.51 1.40
N LEU A 170 5.76 -10.56 2.11
CA LEU A 170 5.97 -10.37 3.55
C LEU A 170 5.71 -11.67 4.32
N VAL A 171 4.56 -12.30 4.11
CA VAL A 171 4.19 -13.54 4.80
C VAL A 171 5.09 -14.70 4.39
N THR A 172 5.44 -14.78 3.12
CA THR A 172 6.35 -15.83 2.60
C THR A 172 7.74 -15.68 3.21
N LEU A 173 8.28 -14.46 3.28
CA LEU A 173 9.56 -14.15 3.91
C LEU A 173 9.55 -14.50 5.40
N MET A 174 8.50 -14.13 6.13
CA MET A 174 8.35 -14.50 7.54
C MET A 174 8.39 -16.03 7.73
N LEU A 175 7.64 -16.77 6.92
CA LEU A 175 7.63 -18.25 6.96
C LEU A 175 9.00 -18.87 6.66
N VAL A 176 9.63 -18.43 5.57
CA VAL A 176 10.90 -18.99 5.11
C VAL A 176 12.03 -18.64 6.10
N PHE A 177 12.03 -17.41 6.62
CA PHE A 177 12.99 -16.96 7.62
C PHE A 177 12.89 -17.76 8.93
N LEU A 178 11.68 -17.94 9.48
CA LEU A 178 11.52 -18.72 10.71
C LEU A 178 11.88 -20.20 10.47
N LYS A 179 11.59 -20.76 9.28
CA LYS A 179 12.08 -22.09 8.92
C LYS A 179 13.61 -22.12 8.90
N ALA A 180 14.29 -21.10 8.41
CA ALA A 180 15.75 -21.01 8.42
C ALA A 180 16.28 -21.03 9.87
N ILE A 181 15.74 -20.14 10.73
CA ILE A 181 16.16 -20.02 12.14
C ILE A 181 15.95 -21.34 12.92
N LEU A 182 14.79 -21.96 12.76
CA LEU A 182 14.39 -23.14 13.55
C LEU A 182 14.94 -24.46 13.01
N SER A 183 15.40 -24.50 11.75
CA SER A 183 16.01 -25.69 11.15
C SER A 183 17.54 -25.73 11.24
N THR A 184 18.18 -24.67 11.75
CA THR A 184 19.63 -24.58 11.88
C THR A 184 20.15 -25.58 12.91
N LYS A 185 20.94 -26.56 12.47
CA LYS A 185 21.58 -27.55 13.33
C LYS A 185 23.08 -27.24 13.47
N ARG A 186 23.60 -27.35 14.70
CA ARG A 186 25.03 -27.16 14.99
C ARG A 186 25.84 -28.45 14.65
N GLY A 187 27.07 -28.29 14.19
CA GLY A 187 28.04 -29.40 14.08
C GLY A 187 27.84 -30.33 12.88
N MET A 188 27.25 -29.89 11.78
CA MET A 188 27.07 -30.70 10.57
C MET A 188 28.26 -30.58 9.59
N PRO A 189 28.50 -31.61 8.76
CA PRO A 189 29.62 -31.64 7.80
C PRO A 189 29.51 -30.51 6.76
N GLU A 190 30.64 -29.96 6.35
CA GLU A 190 30.75 -28.88 5.37
C GLU A 190 30.17 -29.26 3.99
N SER A 191 30.25 -30.52 3.60
CA SER A 191 29.68 -31.07 2.36
C SER A 191 28.14 -30.87 2.23
N ARG A 192 27.45 -30.59 3.33
CA ARG A 192 26.01 -30.34 3.35
C ARG A 192 25.66 -28.88 3.58
N PHE A 193 26.58 -27.94 3.44
CA PHE A 193 26.38 -26.51 3.77
C PHE A 193 25.17 -25.90 3.06
N ILE A 194 25.07 -26.09 1.73
CA ILE A 194 23.94 -25.49 0.94
C ILE A 194 22.60 -26.12 1.36
N THR A 195 22.55 -27.45 1.46
CA THR A 195 21.30 -28.15 1.83
C THR A 195 20.79 -27.75 3.21
N GLN A 196 21.69 -27.54 4.17
CA GLN A 196 21.35 -27.12 5.54
C GLN A 196 20.85 -25.67 5.60
N ASN A 197 21.46 -24.81 4.79
CA ASN A 197 21.18 -23.38 4.80
C ASN A 197 20.18 -22.97 3.70
N LYS A 198 19.54 -23.94 3.01
CA LYS A 198 18.66 -23.69 1.87
C LYS A 198 17.58 -22.63 2.16
N TYR A 199 17.00 -22.61 3.35
CA TYR A 199 15.98 -21.62 3.69
C TYR A 199 16.55 -20.21 3.86
N TYR A 200 17.82 -20.05 4.31
CA TYR A 200 18.49 -18.75 4.30
C TYR A 200 18.74 -18.25 2.86
N LEU A 201 19.14 -19.16 1.96
CA LEU A 201 19.39 -18.82 0.56
C LEU A 201 18.08 -18.47 -0.17
N ILE A 202 17.02 -19.26 0.05
CA ILE A 202 15.68 -18.95 -0.48
C ILE A 202 15.17 -17.63 0.08
N PHE A 203 15.34 -17.38 1.39
CA PHE A 203 14.97 -16.12 2.02
C PHE A 203 15.69 -14.94 1.36
N ALA A 204 17.00 -15.03 1.16
CA ALA A 204 17.79 -13.96 0.56
C ALA A 204 17.37 -13.68 -0.89
N PHE A 205 17.11 -14.71 -1.70
CA PHE A 205 16.61 -14.56 -3.05
C PHE A 205 15.22 -13.88 -3.08
N LEU A 206 14.28 -14.39 -2.28
CA LEU A 206 12.93 -13.81 -2.17
C LEU A 206 12.95 -12.40 -1.60
N LEU A 207 13.89 -12.09 -0.70
CA LEU A 207 14.09 -10.75 -0.18
C LEU A 207 14.51 -9.79 -1.30
N GLY A 208 15.47 -10.20 -2.15
CA GLY A 208 15.86 -9.44 -3.33
C GLY A 208 14.70 -9.19 -4.28
N LEU A 209 13.90 -10.21 -4.59
CA LEU A 209 12.69 -10.08 -5.40
C LEU A 209 11.65 -9.16 -4.76
N SER A 210 11.43 -9.27 -3.44
CA SER A 210 10.44 -8.47 -2.72
C SER A 210 10.78 -6.98 -2.77
N PHE A 211 12.06 -6.61 -2.69
CA PHE A 211 12.49 -5.23 -2.86
C PHE A 211 12.16 -4.66 -4.25
N THR A 212 12.18 -5.48 -5.28
CA THR A 212 11.82 -5.05 -6.65
C THR A 212 10.30 -4.88 -6.86
N ASN A 213 9.50 -5.21 -5.83
CA ASN A 213 8.09 -4.90 -5.78
C ASN A 213 7.80 -3.74 -4.81
N HIS A 214 8.29 -3.78 -3.57
CA HIS A 214 8.01 -2.71 -2.60
C HIS A 214 9.09 -2.59 -1.54
N LEU A 215 9.60 -1.36 -1.34
CA LEU A 215 10.75 -1.11 -0.47
C LEU A 215 10.44 -1.32 1.02
N THR A 216 9.18 -1.19 1.45
CA THR A 216 8.78 -1.38 2.86
C THR A 216 9.01 -2.81 3.39
N THR A 217 9.41 -3.76 2.52
CA THR A 217 9.96 -5.05 2.96
C THR A 217 11.11 -4.87 3.97
N ILE A 218 11.83 -3.74 3.94
CA ILE A 218 12.90 -3.38 4.91
C ILE A 218 12.39 -3.37 6.36
N LEU A 219 11.09 -3.18 6.58
CA LEU A 219 10.49 -3.15 7.93
C LEU A 219 10.59 -4.51 8.65
N LEU A 220 10.87 -5.60 7.95
CA LEU A 220 11.24 -6.89 8.55
C LEU A 220 12.67 -6.90 9.11
N ALA A 221 13.53 -5.95 8.74
CA ALA A 221 14.96 -5.98 9.08
C ALA A 221 15.23 -6.02 10.59
N PRO A 222 14.58 -5.22 11.48
CA PRO A 222 14.84 -5.29 12.91
C PRO A 222 14.64 -6.70 13.49
N ALA A 223 13.55 -7.37 13.08
CA ALA A 223 13.22 -8.72 13.52
C ALA A 223 14.18 -9.77 12.92
N CYS A 224 14.39 -9.71 11.61
CA CYS A 224 15.24 -10.67 10.90
C CYS A 224 16.70 -10.57 11.31
N LEU A 225 17.27 -9.37 11.39
CA LEU A 225 18.68 -9.18 11.79
C LEU A 225 18.92 -9.63 13.23
N THR A 226 18.03 -9.23 14.17
CA THR A 226 18.16 -9.62 15.59
C THR A 226 18.18 -11.14 15.74
N LEU A 227 17.21 -11.85 15.14
CA LEU A 227 17.14 -13.30 15.28
C LEU A 227 18.23 -14.02 14.44
N PHE A 228 18.59 -13.49 13.28
CA PHE A 228 19.65 -14.04 12.45
C PHE A 228 20.99 -14.06 13.20
N PHE A 229 21.40 -12.92 13.75
CA PHE A 229 22.65 -12.83 14.50
C PHE A 229 22.60 -13.63 15.80
N TYR A 230 21.50 -13.56 16.54
CA TYR A 230 21.29 -14.39 17.73
C TYR A 230 21.48 -15.89 17.43
N ALA A 231 20.99 -16.37 16.28
CA ALA A 231 21.08 -17.77 15.91
C ALA A 231 22.44 -18.20 15.33
N ASN A 232 23.24 -17.29 14.75
CA ASN A 232 24.42 -17.65 13.95
C ASN A 232 25.76 -17.09 14.46
N LEU A 233 25.80 -16.17 15.44
CA LEU A 233 27.07 -15.57 15.95
C LEU A 233 28.02 -16.55 16.64
N TYR A 234 27.56 -17.76 16.96
CA TYR A 234 28.37 -18.78 17.64
C TYR A 234 29.50 -19.37 16.76
N ASP A 235 29.37 -19.25 15.42
CA ASP A 235 30.35 -19.76 14.44
C ASP A 235 30.58 -18.69 13.37
N LYS A 236 31.62 -17.89 13.58
CA LYS A 236 31.93 -16.74 12.71
C LYS A 236 32.31 -17.15 11.29
N GLN A 237 33.06 -18.26 11.14
CA GLN A 237 33.52 -18.73 9.82
C GLN A 237 32.31 -19.17 8.97
N ARG A 238 31.42 -19.96 9.58
CA ARG A 238 30.16 -20.35 8.94
C ARG A 238 29.29 -19.13 8.62
N LEU A 239 29.21 -18.15 9.53
CA LEU A 239 28.43 -16.93 9.36
C LEU A 239 28.90 -16.13 8.13
N TYR A 240 30.20 -15.87 7.97
CA TYR A 240 30.72 -15.13 6.81
C TYR A 240 30.47 -15.87 5.51
N LYS A 241 30.67 -17.19 5.49
CA LYS A 241 30.36 -18.03 4.32
C LYS A 241 28.86 -17.95 3.98
N LEU A 242 27.98 -18.03 4.98
CA LEU A 242 26.53 -17.92 4.81
C LEU A 242 26.12 -16.55 4.25
N LEU A 243 26.65 -15.46 4.81
CA LEU A 243 26.41 -14.12 4.33
C LEU A 243 26.83 -13.93 2.88
N GLY A 244 27.99 -14.49 2.46
CA GLY A 244 28.44 -14.45 1.08
C GLY A 244 27.46 -15.12 0.11
N PHE A 245 26.99 -16.33 0.42
CA PHE A 245 25.99 -17.00 -0.40
C PHE A 245 24.63 -16.30 -0.39
N MET A 246 24.21 -15.78 0.75
CA MET A 246 22.98 -14.99 0.86
C MET A 246 23.06 -13.72 0.02
N ALA A 247 24.21 -13.02 0.01
CA ALA A 247 24.42 -11.83 -0.81
C ALA A 247 24.29 -12.14 -2.31
N ILE A 248 24.87 -13.24 -2.78
CA ILE A 248 24.71 -13.68 -4.18
C ILE A 248 23.25 -13.95 -4.50
N CYS A 249 22.54 -14.72 -3.67
CA CYS A 249 21.12 -15.01 -3.89
C CYS A 249 20.26 -13.72 -3.87
N PHE A 250 20.55 -12.79 -2.97
CA PHE A 250 19.88 -11.50 -2.90
C PHE A 250 20.10 -10.68 -4.19
N ILE A 251 21.34 -10.57 -4.66
CA ILE A 251 21.68 -9.85 -5.89
C ILE A 251 20.94 -10.45 -7.10
N VAL A 252 20.85 -11.78 -7.19
CA VAL A 252 20.09 -12.43 -8.26
C VAL A 252 18.61 -12.07 -8.20
N GLY A 253 17.97 -12.07 -7.02
CA GLY A 253 16.59 -11.62 -6.88
C GLY A 253 16.42 -10.13 -7.16
N PHE A 254 17.34 -9.30 -6.67
CA PHE A 254 17.33 -7.84 -6.83
C PHE A 254 17.63 -7.38 -8.26
N SER A 255 18.27 -8.24 -9.08
CA SER A 255 18.63 -7.91 -10.47
C SER A 255 17.43 -7.59 -11.37
N VAL A 256 16.20 -7.91 -10.96
CA VAL A 256 14.98 -7.49 -11.65
C VAL A 256 14.89 -5.95 -11.76
N TYR A 257 15.55 -5.19 -10.87
CA TYR A 257 15.65 -3.73 -11.01
C TYR A 257 16.40 -3.27 -12.27
N LEU A 258 17.19 -4.14 -12.93
CA LEU A 258 17.80 -3.83 -14.22
C LEU A 258 16.76 -3.56 -15.32
N TYR A 259 15.52 -3.99 -15.11
CA TYR A 259 14.39 -3.62 -15.96
C TYR A 259 14.29 -2.10 -16.14
N LEU A 260 14.50 -1.30 -15.09
CA LEU A 260 14.31 0.16 -15.14
C LEU A 260 15.25 0.86 -16.12
N PRO A 261 16.59 0.72 -16.04
CA PRO A 261 17.49 1.36 -17.00
C PRO A 261 17.35 0.75 -18.41
N ILE A 262 17.08 -0.54 -18.55
CA ILE A 262 16.82 -1.18 -19.85
C ILE A 262 15.59 -0.56 -20.50
N ARG A 263 14.48 -0.41 -19.78
CA ARG A 263 13.26 0.19 -20.32
C ARG A 263 13.44 1.68 -20.59
N ALA A 264 14.15 2.43 -19.71
CA ALA A 264 14.42 3.83 -19.93
C ALA A 264 15.20 4.05 -21.25
N SER A 265 16.16 3.19 -21.59
CA SER A 265 16.90 3.28 -22.85
C SER A 265 16.04 3.01 -24.11
N MET A 266 14.88 2.34 -23.94
CA MET A 266 13.92 2.08 -25.01
C MET A 266 12.89 3.20 -25.17
N ASN A 267 12.96 4.26 -24.36
CA ASN A 267 12.08 5.42 -24.38
C ASN A 267 10.57 5.06 -24.38
N PRO A 268 10.05 4.35 -23.36
CA PRO A 268 8.64 3.95 -23.31
C PRO A 268 7.71 5.14 -23.14
N THR A 269 6.41 4.96 -23.45
CA THR A 269 5.36 5.97 -23.24
C THR A 269 5.34 6.50 -21.80
N PHE A 270 5.44 5.60 -20.82
CA PHE A 270 5.50 5.96 -19.41
C PHE A 270 6.94 5.77 -18.91
N ILE A 271 7.57 6.88 -18.56
CA ILE A 271 8.99 6.94 -18.22
C ILE A 271 9.22 7.68 -16.89
N TRP A 272 8.49 7.30 -15.86
CA TRP A 272 8.59 7.98 -14.56
C TRP A 272 10.03 7.97 -14.04
N GLY A 273 10.50 9.12 -13.58
CA GLY A 273 11.87 9.30 -13.07
C GLY A 273 12.97 9.21 -14.14
N ASN A 274 12.67 8.69 -15.32
CA ASN A 274 13.61 8.48 -16.42
C ASN A 274 14.99 7.93 -15.95
N PRO A 275 15.03 6.68 -15.42
CA PRO A 275 16.21 6.09 -14.76
C PRO A 275 17.27 5.59 -15.76
N TYR A 276 17.70 6.42 -16.70
CA TYR A 276 18.66 6.07 -17.76
C TYR A 276 20.13 6.07 -17.32
N ASN A 277 20.46 6.75 -16.24
CA ASN A 277 21.78 6.80 -15.63
C ASN A 277 21.76 6.36 -14.17
N PHE A 278 22.93 6.17 -13.56
CA PHE A 278 23.05 5.66 -12.20
C PHE A 278 22.40 6.59 -11.17
N GLU A 279 22.52 7.90 -11.29
CA GLU A 279 21.94 8.86 -10.36
C GLU A 279 20.42 8.80 -10.35
N ARG A 280 19.78 8.89 -11.53
CA ARG A 280 18.31 8.79 -11.65
C ARG A 280 17.80 7.41 -11.28
N PHE A 281 18.54 6.37 -11.62
CA PHE A 281 18.23 5.01 -11.17
C PHE A 281 18.26 4.92 -9.65
N TYR A 282 19.31 5.42 -9.00
CA TYR A 282 19.44 5.45 -7.55
C TYR A 282 18.30 6.23 -6.90
N TRP A 283 18.00 7.44 -7.37
CA TRP A 283 16.89 8.24 -6.87
C TRP A 283 15.54 7.53 -7.02
N HIS A 284 15.34 6.87 -8.14
CA HIS A 284 14.10 6.15 -8.40
C HIS A 284 13.92 4.96 -7.47
N VAL A 285 14.94 4.11 -7.34
CA VAL A 285 14.92 2.92 -6.47
C VAL A 285 14.81 3.30 -4.99
N THR A 286 15.44 4.40 -4.56
CA THR A 286 15.39 4.84 -3.15
C THR A 286 14.17 5.69 -2.82
N GLY A 287 13.36 6.05 -3.81
CA GLY A 287 12.16 6.87 -3.59
C GLY A 287 12.49 8.31 -3.18
N LYS A 288 13.59 8.91 -3.67
CA LYS A 288 14.00 10.29 -3.31
C LYS A 288 12.83 11.29 -3.45
N GLN A 289 11.96 11.11 -4.43
CA GLN A 289 10.79 11.97 -4.65
C GLN A 289 9.89 12.08 -3.42
N PHE A 290 9.77 11.00 -2.63
CA PHE A 290 8.88 10.91 -1.47
C PHE A 290 9.56 11.22 -0.14
N SER A 291 10.88 11.46 -0.14
CA SER A 291 11.66 11.72 1.08
C SER A 291 11.17 12.93 1.88
N VAL A 292 10.52 13.88 1.22
CA VAL A 292 9.98 15.11 1.83
C VAL A 292 8.84 14.84 2.82
N TRP A 293 8.14 13.71 2.69
CA TRP A 293 7.03 13.31 3.57
C TRP A 293 7.43 12.31 4.65
N ILE A 294 8.64 11.73 4.57
CA ILE A 294 9.11 10.73 5.53
C ILE A 294 10.00 11.42 6.56
N PHE A 295 9.69 11.25 7.85
CA PHE A 295 10.42 11.88 8.96
C PHE A 295 10.52 13.41 8.85
N SER A 296 9.51 14.06 8.28
CA SER A 296 9.46 15.51 8.08
C SER A 296 9.35 16.30 9.40
N ALA A 297 8.81 15.69 10.46
CA ALA A 297 8.65 16.32 11.75
C ALA A 297 9.99 16.47 12.48
N LYS A 298 10.25 17.66 13.05
CA LYS A 298 11.45 17.93 13.84
C LYS A 298 11.57 16.95 15.02
N GLY A 299 12.72 16.28 15.15
CA GLY A 299 12.95 15.30 16.23
C GLY A 299 12.38 13.90 15.98
N SER A 300 11.70 13.66 14.87
CA SER A 300 11.12 12.33 14.55
C SER A 300 12.18 11.24 14.33
N ILE A 301 13.30 11.56 13.71
CA ILE A 301 14.41 10.60 13.51
C ILE A 301 15.02 10.17 14.83
N PRO A 302 15.43 11.06 15.77
CA PRO A 302 15.90 10.65 17.08
C PRO A 302 14.89 9.82 17.87
N ALA A 303 13.60 10.17 17.84
CA ALA A 303 12.54 9.41 18.50
C ALA A 303 12.39 8.00 17.91
N PHE A 304 12.39 7.89 16.59
CA PHE A 304 12.36 6.60 15.87
C PHE A 304 13.56 5.71 16.23
N LEU A 305 14.77 6.28 16.24
CA LEU A 305 15.99 5.54 16.59
C LEU A 305 15.98 5.10 18.06
N LEU A 306 15.51 5.94 18.98
CA LEU A 306 15.39 5.61 20.40
C LEU A 306 14.39 4.46 20.62
N LEU A 307 13.19 4.55 20.04
CA LEU A 307 12.15 3.52 20.16
C LEU A 307 12.60 2.18 19.55
N THR A 308 13.10 2.22 18.32
CA THR A 308 13.59 1.03 17.62
C THR A 308 14.80 0.43 18.35
N GLY A 309 15.76 1.23 18.73
CA GLY A 309 16.95 0.80 19.50
C GLY A 309 16.60 0.19 20.85
N THR A 310 15.68 0.79 21.59
CA THR A 310 15.17 0.25 22.86
C THR A 310 14.48 -1.09 22.65
N THR A 311 13.62 -1.20 21.65
CA THR A 311 12.89 -2.42 21.34
C THR A 311 13.83 -3.57 20.94
N VAL A 312 14.82 -3.27 20.10
CA VAL A 312 15.88 -4.21 19.71
C VAL A 312 16.74 -4.60 20.92
N GLY A 313 17.15 -3.64 21.74
CA GLY A 313 17.94 -3.88 22.95
C GLY A 313 17.21 -4.79 23.96
N LEU A 314 15.93 -4.54 24.22
CA LEU A 314 15.10 -5.40 25.07
C LEU A 314 14.93 -6.80 24.48
N ALA A 315 14.78 -6.91 23.15
CA ALA A 315 14.68 -8.19 22.47
C ALA A 315 15.97 -9.01 22.59
N ILE A 316 17.13 -8.39 22.36
CA ILE A 316 18.45 -9.04 22.52
C ILE A 316 18.63 -9.48 23.96
N TYR A 317 18.37 -8.58 24.92
CA TYR A 317 18.48 -8.91 26.35
C TYR A 317 17.57 -10.08 26.74
N GLY A 318 16.29 -10.04 26.30
CA GLY A 318 15.33 -11.11 26.56
C GLY A 318 15.72 -12.46 25.94
N LEU A 319 16.23 -12.45 24.70
CA LEU A 319 16.71 -13.65 24.01
C LEU A 319 17.96 -14.26 24.71
N VAL A 320 18.91 -13.42 25.12
CA VAL A 320 20.16 -13.87 25.77
C VAL A 320 19.88 -14.37 27.20
N LYS A 321 19.02 -13.70 27.93
CA LYS A 321 18.72 -13.98 29.35
C LYS A 321 17.49 -14.85 29.57
N GLN A 322 16.89 -15.42 28.51
CA GLN A 322 15.61 -16.15 28.58
C GLN A 322 15.59 -17.25 29.67
N LYS A 323 16.71 -17.89 30.00
CA LYS A 323 16.81 -18.92 31.05
C LYS A 323 16.67 -18.36 32.46
N TYR A 324 16.98 -17.08 32.65
CA TYR A 324 17.05 -16.41 33.96
C TYR A 324 15.86 -15.46 34.19
N LEU A 325 15.15 -15.09 33.13
CA LEU A 325 13.98 -14.21 33.23
C LEU A 325 12.74 -15.00 33.62
N LYS A 326 11.97 -14.47 34.55
CA LYS A 326 10.63 -14.99 34.85
C LYS A 326 9.71 -14.82 33.62
N PRO A 327 8.80 -15.73 33.34
CA PRO A 327 7.92 -15.65 32.16
C PRO A 327 7.19 -14.32 31.99
N GLY A 328 6.79 -13.66 33.08
CA GLY A 328 6.13 -12.35 33.00
C GLY A 328 7.03 -11.18 32.60
N MET A 329 8.36 -11.30 32.73
CA MET A 329 9.30 -10.22 32.39
C MET A 329 9.30 -9.89 30.91
N HIS A 330 9.13 -10.88 30.04
CA HIS A 330 9.03 -10.65 28.59
C HIS A 330 7.81 -9.79 28.24
N PHE A 331 6.66 -10.04 28.90
CA PHE A 331 5.47 -9.22 28.68
C PHE A 331 5.63 -7.77 29.20
N ILE A 332 6.37 -7.59 30.32
CA ILE A 332 6.69 -6.26 30.83
C ILE A 332 7.49 -5.44 29.78
N PHE A 333 8.37 -6.06 29.01
CA PHE A 333 9.08 -5.36 27.93
C PHE A 333 8.14 -4.80 26.86
N PHE A 334 7.07 -5.51 26.54
CA PHE A 334 6.02 -4.98 25.65
C PHE A 334 5.37 -3.74 26.26
N ILE A 335 5.00 -3.78 27.54
CA ILE A 335 4.39 -2.64 28.24
C ILE A 335 5.34 -1.45 28.28
N ILE A 336 6.64 -1.68 28.53
CA ILE A 336 7.66 -0.61 28.56
C ILE A 336 7.76 0.06 27.19
N VAL A 337 7.80 -0.71 26.09
CA VAL A 337 7.88 -0.16 24.73
C VAL A 337 6.60 0.61 24.38
N CYS A 338 5.42 0.10 24.77
CA CYS A 338 4.16 0.82 24.58
C CYS A 338 4.12 2.14 25.38
N ALA A 339 4.53 2.12 26.66
CA ALA A 339 4.55 3.30 27.50
C ALA A 339 5.55 4.36 27.00
N LEU A 340 6.77 3.95 26.67
CA LEU A 340 7.77 4.82 26.09
C LEU A 340 7.32 5.38 24.74
N GLY A 341 6.74 4.53 23.90
CA GLY A 341 6.16 4.93 22.61
C GLY A 341 5.08 5.98 22.79
N TYR A 342 4.13 5.75 23.70
CA TYR A 342 3.07 6.71 24.01
C TYR A 342 3.61 8.06 24.49
N LEU A 343 4.57 8.06 25.42
CA LEU A 343 5.18 9.29 25.93
C LEU A 343 5.90 10.09 24.84
N LEU A 344 6.63 9.41 23.96
CA LEU A 344 7.35 10.07 22.86
C LEU A 344 6.41 10.54 21.76
N ILE A 345 5.36 9.79 21.43
CA ILE A 345 4.35 10.16 20.44
C ILE A 345 3.52 11.35 20.95
N SER A 346 3.06 11.31 22.21
CA SER A 346 2.25 12.41 22.79
C SER A 346 2.97 13.75 22.87
N GLY A 347 4.31 13.74 22.91
CA GLY A 347 5.15 14.94 22.85
C GLY A 347 5.65 15.31 21.45
N SER A 348 5.22 14.58 20.41
CA SER A 348 5.67 14.77 19.04
C SER A 348 4.82 15.78 18.27
N ALA A 349 5.30 16.15 17.08
CA ALA A 349 4.57 17.01 16.14
C ALA A 349 3.22 16.40 15.72
N ASP A 350 2.28 17.26 15.33
CA ASP A 350 0.90 16.91 14.94
C ASP A 350 0.79 15.75 13.93
N ILE A 351 1.73 15.65 12.99
CA ILE A 351 1.79 14.58 11.98
C ILE A 351 1.85 13.20 12.65
N VAL A 352 2.82 13.01 13.59
CA VAL A 352 3.02 11.70 14.25
C VAL A 352 1.79 11.34 15.09
N ASN A 353 1.22 12.33 15.80
CA ASN A 353 -0.01 12.15 16.57
C ASN A 353 -1.19 11.80 15.68
N THR A 354 -1.34 12.48 14.53
CA THR A 354 -2.40 12.23 13.56
C THR A 354 -2.31 10.81 12.99
N GLN A 355 -1.12 10.39 12.54
CA GLN A 355 -0.94 9.05 11.97
C GLN A 355 -1.10 7.94 13.02
N PHE A 356 -0.64 8.18 14.25
CA PHE A 356 -0.91 7.25 15.36
C PHE A 356 -2.41 7.18 15.71
N GLY A 357 -3.11 8.31 15.68
CA GLY A 357 -4.56 8.38 15.83
C GLY A 357 -5.29 7.58 14.73
N LYS A 358 -4.88 7.73 13.46
CA LYS A 358 -5.40 6.92 12.36
C LYS A 358 -5.17 5.41 12.60
N PHE A 359 -3.96 5.02 13.05
CA PHE A 359 -3.66 3.62 13.35
C PHE A 359 -4.55 3.08 14.46
N THR A 360 -4.66 3.77 15.59
CA THR A 360 -5.47 3.30 16.72
C THR A 360 -6.96 3.22 16.40
N ALA A 361 -7.49 4.21 15.68
CA ALA A 361 -8.87 4.19 15.18
C ALA A 361 -9.10 3.04 14.19
N SER A 362 -8.13 2.80 13.30
CA SER A 362 -8.24 1.73 12.31
C SER A 362 -8.29 0.34 12.92
N LEU A 363 -7.59 0.07 14.03
CA LEU A 363 -7.59 -1.25 14.67
C LEU A 363 -8.99 -1.78 14.95
N TRP A 364 -9.89 -0.90 15.40
CA TRP A 364 -11.28 -1.28 15.71
C TRP A 364 -12.08 -1.54 14.44
N ASN A 365 -11.81 -0.80 13.38
CA ASN A 365 -12.43 -0.96 12.06
C ASN A 365 -11.90 -2.21 11.33
N GLU A 366 -10.61 -2.53 11.51
CA GLU A 366 -9.99 -3.72 10.87
C GLU A 366 -10.55 -5.02 11.38
N PHE A 367 -10.65 -5.14 12.71
CA PHE A 367 -10.87 -6.44 13.35
C PHE A 367 -12.07 -6.48 14.30
N GLY A 368 -12.57 -5.33 14.75
CA GLY A 368 -13.56 -5.24 15.81
C GLY A 368 -12.98 -5.52 17.21
N THR A 369 -13.69 -5.05 18.24
CA THR A 369 -13.23 -5.06 19.63
C THR A 369 -12.82 -6.45 20.12
N GLY A 370 -13.61 -7.47 19.81
CA GLY A 370 -13.37 -8.83 20.31
C GLY A 370 -12.06 -9.43 19.80
N LEU A 371 -11.75 -9.24 18.52
CA LEU A 371 -10.50 -9.73 17.92
C LEU A 371 -9.28 -8.94 18.39
N VAL A 372 -9.40 -7.63 18.61
CA VAL A 372 -8.33 -6.82 19.17
C VAL A 372 -7.99 -7.28 20.59
N LEU A 373 -8.99 -7.48 21.46
CA LEU A 373 -8.75 -8.00 22.81
C LEU A 373 -8.13 -9.40 22.79
N LEU A 374 -8.53 -10.24 21.85
CA LEU A 374 -7.95 -11.58 21.66
C LEU A 374 -6.47 -11.50 21.32
N SER A 375 -6.02 -10.50 20.57
CA SER A 375 -4.60 -10.30 20.26
C SER A 375 -3.77 -9.96 21.50
N LEU A 376 -4.32 -9.21 22.47
CA LEU A 376 -3.66 -8.92 23.76
C LEU A 376 -3.46 -10.19 24.60
N LEU A 377 -4.45 -11.07 24.63
CA LEU A 377 -4.29 -12.38 25.27
C LEU A 377 -3.23 -13.23 24.56
N GLY A 378 -3.16 -13.12 23.24
CA GLY A 378 -2.19 -13.84 22.42
C GLY A 378 -0.75 -13.39 22.64
N ILE A 379 -0.48 -12.09 22.70
CA ILE A 379 0.86 -11.58 22.97
C ILE A 379 1.33 -11.95 24.37
N TYR A 380 0.43 -11.90 25.36
CA TYR A 380 0.71 -12.37 26.72
C TYR A 380 1.07 -13.87 26.73
N PHE A 381 0.27 -14.71 26.09
CA PHE A 381 0.55 -16.15 26.01
C PHE A 381 1.85 -16.44 25.27
N LEU A 382 2.10 -15.77 24.14
CA LEU A 382 3.29 -15.94 23.32
C LEU A 382 4.57 -15.54 24.08
N SER A 383 4.52 -14.49 24.90
CA SER A 383 5.64 -14.05 25.75
C SER A 383 6.09 -15.13 26.75
N ARG A 384 5.21 -16.08 27.09
CA ARG A 384 5.46 -17.18 28.04
C ARG A 384 5.77 -18.51 27.35
N SER A 385 5.33 -18.69 26.12
CA SER A 385 5.38 -19.98 25.44
C SER A 385 6.51 -20.10 24.40
N ASN A 386 6.87 -19.00 23.70
CA ASN A 386 7.93 -19.03 22.68
C ASN A 386 8.62 -17.68 22.52
N THR A 387 9.73 -17.50 23.22
CA THR A 387 10.48 -16.24 23.26
C THR A 387 10.99 -15.79 21.91
N ARG A 388 11.38 -16.72 21.01
CA ARG A 388 11.89 -16.35 19.67
C ARG A 388 10.79 -15.79 18.78
N ILE A 389 9.64 -16.45 18.73
CA ILE A 389 8.49 -15.98 17.95
C ILE A 389 7.92 -14.71 18.55
N TYR A 390 7.90 -14.61 19.87
CA TYR A 390 7.49 -13.39 20.58
C TYR A 390 8.30 -12.18 20.13
N TYR A 391 9.63 -12.22 20.22
CA TYR A 391 10.46 -11.08 19.83
C TYR A 391 10.48 -10.86 18.32
N PHE A 392 10.35 -11.91 17.51
CA PHE A 392 10.18 -11.75 16.07
C PHE A 392 8.94 -10.92 15.74
N THR A 393 7.79 -11.29 16.28
CA THR A 393 6.52 -10.56 16.04
C THR A 393 6.52 -9.17 16.67
N LEU A 394 7.11 -9.03 17.86
CA LEU A 394 7.23 -7.73 18.53
C LEU A 394 8.05 -6.74 17.71
N LEU A 395 9.23 -7.13 17.25
CA LEU A 395 10.11 -6.29 16.43
C LEU A 395 9.49 -5.99 15.06
N THR A 396 8.77 -6.94 14.47
CA THR A 396 8.04 -6.72 13.21
C THR A 396 6.94 -5.68 13.39
N PHE A 397 6.15 -5.79 14.45
CA PHE A 397 5.05 -4.87 14.76
C PHE A 397 5.56 -3.45 15.00
N PHE A 398 6.49 -3.28 15.93
CA PHE A 398 6.99 -1.95 16.28
C PHE A 398 7.86 -1.35 15.17
N GLY A 399 8.62 -2.15 14.43
CA GLY A 399 9.36 -1.69 13.25
C GLY A 399 8.43 -1.10 12.19
N CYS A 400 7.30 -1.74 11.93
CA CYS A 400 6.26 -1.24 11.04
C CYS A 400 5.59 0.02 11.60
N LEU A 401 5.09 -0.03 12.85
CA LEU A 401 4.35 1.06 13.46
C LEU A 401 5.20 2.33 13.55
N PHE A 402 6.42 2.24 14.09
CA PHE A 402 7.28 3.41 14.30
C PHE A 402 7.74 4.07 12.99
N TYR A 403 7.87 3.30 11.91
CA TYR A 403 8.13 3.86 10.59
C TYR A 403 6.88 4.56 10.04
N SER A 404 5.75 3.86 10.01
CA SER A 404 4.54 4.31 9.32
C SER A 404 3.93 5.57 9.94
N ILE A 405 4.00 5.76 11.28
CA ILE A 405 3.51 6.98 11.92
C ILE A 405 4.37 8.22 11.61
N ASN A 406 5.56 8.05 11.02
CA ASN A 406 6.44 9.13 10.58
C ASN A 406 6.32 9.43 9.08
N TYR A 407 5.30 8.91 8.41
CA TYR A 407 5.06 9.16 7.00
C TYR A 407 3.78 9.98 6.82
N ASP A 408 3.93 11.21 6.31
CA ASP A 408 2.85 12.19 6.17
C ASP A 408 2.10 12.02 4.84
N ILE A 409 1.23 11.01 4.79
CA ILE A 409 0.35 10.76 3.64
C ILE A 409 -1.08 10.47 4.11
N ASN A 410 -2.06 10.69 3.22
CA ASN A 410 -3.46 10.47 3.54
C ASN A 410 -3.84 8.99 3.58
N ASP A 411 -3.31 8.20 2.66
CA ASP A 411 -3.56 6.76 2.45
C ASP A 411 -2.64 5.84 3.25
N ILE A 412 -2.23 6.26 4.43
CA ILE A 412 -1.26 5.57 5.30
C ILE A 412 -1.66 4.13 5.68
N TYR A 413 -2.94 3.76 5.56
CA TYR A 413 -3.44 2.48 6.05
C TYR A 413 -2.73 1.26 5.46
N SER A 414 -2.37 1.30 4.18
CA SER A 414 -1.62 0.24 3.51
C SER A 414 -0.21 0.02 4.08
N TYR A 415 0.39 1.04 4.67
CA TYR A 415 1.69 0.94 5.35
C TYR A 415 1.61 0.23 6.70
N PHE A 416 0.41 0.11 7.31
CA PHE A 416 0.20 -0.67 8.53
C PHE A 416 -0.05 -2.17 8.28
N LEU A 417 -0.12 -2.64 7.03
CA LEU A 417 -0.43 -4.04 6.69
C LEU A 417 0.47 -5.04 7.42
N LEU A 418 1.76 -4.76 7.57
CA LEU A 418 2.68 -5.65 8.30
C LEU A 418 2.35 -5.71 9.81
N ALA A 419 1.87 -4.61 10.40
CA ALA A 419 1.38 -4.59 11.79
C ALA A 419 0.08 -5.39 11.91
N TYR A 420 -0.86 -5.26 10.97
CA TYR A 420 -2.10 -6.04 10.95
C TYR A 420 -1.85 -7.54 10.78
N ILE A 421 -0.91 -7.94 9.91
CA ILE A 421 -0.44 -9.33 9.79
C ILE A 421 0.05 -9.84 11.16
N THR A 422 0.81 -9.03 11.86
CA THR A 422 1.36 -9.40 13.18
C THR A 422 0.27 -9.52 14.25
N ILE A 423 -0.72 -8.63 14.24
CA ILE A 423 -1.88 -8.69 15.12
C ILE A 423 -2.69 -9.99 14.87
N ALA A 424 -2.88 -10.38 13.62
CA ALA A 424 -3.55 -11.63 13.27
C ALA A 424 -2.76 -12.87 13.77
N VAL A 425 -1.43 -12.80 13.84
CA VAL A 425 -0.61 -13.84 14.53
C VAL A 425 -0.97 -13.89 16.01
N TRP A 426 -1.00 -12.75 16.68
CA TRP A 426 -1.33 -12.69 18.11
C TRP A 426 -2.75 -13.16 18.40
N MET A 427 -3.74 -12.86 17.55
CA MET A 427 -5.10 -13.39 17.67
C MET A 427 -5.12 -14.91 17.68
N GLY A 428 -4.38 -15.56 16.79
CA GLY A 428 -4.25 -17.01 16.79
C GLY A 428 -3.69 -17.56 18.10
N PHE A 429 -2.68 -16.93 18.67
CA PHE A 429 -2.17 -17.29 19.98
C PHE A 429 -3.16 -17.02 21.11
N GLY A 430 -4.01 -16.00 20.98
CA GLY A 430 -5.12 -15.76 21.92
C GLY A 430 -6.14 -16.89 21.93
N VAL A 431 -6.50 -17.43 20.77
CA VAL A 431 -7.36 -18.63 20.69
C VAL A 431 -6.68 -19.85 21.31
N VAL A 432 -5.37 -20.03 21.07
CA VAL A 432 -4.60 -21.11 21.71
C VAL A 432 -4.57 -20.95 23.22
N PHE A 433 -4.43 -19.73 23.74
CA PHE A 433 -4.49 -19.45 25.18
C PHE A 433 -5.84 -19.85 25.77
N ILE A 434 -6.96 -19.48 25.14
CA ILE A 434 -8.30 -19.90 25.58
C ILE A 434 -8.42 -21.43 25.55
N TYR A 435 -7.98 -22.06 24.45
CA TYR A 435 -7.99 -23.51 24.33
C TYR A 435 -7.22 -24.19 25.47
N THR A 436 -6.00 -23.71 25.79
CA THR A 436 -5.15 -24.33 26.82
C THR A 436 -5.80 -24.27 28.21
N ASN A 437 -6.53 -23.19 28.51
CA ASN A 437 -7.29 -23.06 29.76
C ASN A 437 -8.55 -23.93 29.80
N LEU A 438 -9.16 -24.22 28.64
CA LEU A 438 -10.36 -25.08 28.53
C LEU A 438 -10.00 -26.53 28.21
N ALA A 439 -8.73 -26.89 28.02
CA ALA A 439 -8.33 -28.21 27.55
C ALA A 439 -8.75 -29.36 28.46
N ALA A 440 -8.85 -29.14 29.77
CA ALA A 440 -9.33 -30.12 30.73
C ALA A 440 -10.84 -30.44 30.54
N MET A 441 -11.63 -29.53 30.01
CA MET A 441 -13.05 -29.66 29.70
C MET A 441 -13.28 -30.26 28.31
N LEU A 442 -12.37 -30.01 27.35
CA LEU A 442 -12.45 -30.46 25.95
C LEU A 442 -11.79 -31.83 25.78
N LYS A 443 -12.40 -32.87 26.35
CA LYS A 443 -11.82 -34.21 26.43
C LYS A 443 -11.89 -35.00 25.12
N THR A 444 -12.96 -34.82 24.34
CA THR A 444 -13.18 -35.59 23.11
C THR A 444 -12.69 -34.83 21.87
N ASN A 445 -12.39 -35.58 20.80
CA ASN A 445 -12.01 -34.95 19.52
C ASN A 445 -13.18 -34.15 18.93
N LEU A 446 -14.43 -34.53 19.18
CA LEU A 446 -15.59 -33.77 18.73
C LEU A 446 -15.68 -32.41 19.43
N GLN A 447 -15.47 -32.36 20.77
CA GLN A 447 -15.46 -31.09 21.50
C GLN A 447 -14.34 -30.16 21.04
N ARG A 448 -13.15 -30.70 20.76
CA ARG A 448 -12.02 -29.93 20.21
C ARG A 448 -12.32 -29.43 18.80
N ALA A 449 -12.93 -30.26 17.96
CA ALA A 449 -13.34 -29.83 16.62
C ALA A 449 -14.41 -28.73 16.71
N ALA A 450 -15.43 -28.88 17.59
CA ALA A 450 -16.44 -27.85 17.78
C ALA A 450 -15.86 -26.52 18.27
N PHE A 451 -14.91 -26.53 19.22
CA PHE A 451 -14.17 -25.33 19.63
C PHE A 451 -13.42 -24.68 18.44
N GLY A 452 -12.70 -25.48 17.65
CA GLY A 452 -11.96 -24.96 16.49
C GLY A 452 -12.88 -24.41 15.41
N ILE A 453 -14.02 -25.03 15.14
CA ILE A 453 -15.05 -24.54 14.22
C ILE A 453 -15.63 -23.21 14.72
N ALA A 454 -15.96 -23.14 16.01
CA ALA A 454 -16.46 -21.91 16.62
C ALA A 454 -15.46 -20.75 16.47
N ALA A 455 -14.16 -21.01 16.63
CA ALA A 455 -13.14 -20.01 16.37
C ALA A 455 -13.15 -19.55 14.89
N VAL A 456 -13.21 -20.48 13.92
CA VAL A 456 -13.30 -20.15 12.49
C VAL A 456 -14.57 -19.33 12.20
N LEU A 457 -15.71 -19.70 12.74
CA LEU A 457 -16.96 -18.94 12.59
C LEU A 457 -16.84 -17.54 13.19
N PHE A 458 -16.11 -17.39 14.30
CA PHE A 458 -15.86 -16.06 14.88
C PHE A 458 -15.02 -15.16 13.97
N SER A 459 -14.08 -15.72 13.18
CA SER A 459 -13.35 -14.92 12.19
C SER A 459 -14.23 -14.38 11.05
N LEU A 460 -15.36 -15.04 10.76
CA LEU A 460 -16.32 -14.58 9.76
C LEU A 460 -17.14 -13.35 10.22
N PHE A 461 -17.03 -12.97 11.49
CA PHE A 461 -17.56 -11.69 11.95
C PHE A 461 -16.90 -10.51 11.22
N ALA A 462 -15.58 -10.56 11.00
CA ALA A 462 -14.88 -9.55 10.21
C ALA A 462 -15.42 -9.50 8.76
N LEU A 463 -15.76 -10.64 8.17
CA LEU A 463 -16.42 -10.70 6.86
C LEU A 463 -17.75 -9.93 6.85
N SER A 464 -18.61 -10.17 7.84
CA SER A 464 -19.93 -9.53 7.88
C SER A 464 -19.88 -8.03 8.15
N THR A 465 -18.94 -7.57 8.98
CA THR A 465 -18.80 -6.15 9.33
C THR A 465 -18.12 -5.33 8.22
N ASN A 466 -17.19 -5.93 7.49
CA ASN A 466 -16.39 -5.23 6.49
C ASN A 466 -16.91 -5.41 5.04
N TYR A 467 -17.93 -6.26 4.81
CA TYR A 467 -18.40 -6.56 3.45
C TYR A 467 -18.88 -5.32 2.70
N ALA A 468 -19.83 -4.60 3.28
CA ALA A 468 -20.41 -3.42 2.62
C ALA A 468 -19.38 -2.33 2.33
N GLY A 469 -18.42 -2.13 3.25
CA GLY A 469 -17.34 -1.15 3.09
C GLY A 469 -16.28 -1.54 2.05
N ASN A 470 -16.19 -2.83 1.71
CA ASN A 470 -15.23 -3.34 0.72
C ASN A 470 -15.91 -3.85 -0.57
N ASP A 471 -17.22 -3.77 -0.71
CA ASP A 471 -17.89 -4.15 -1.97
C ASP A 471 -17.74 -3.02 -3.00
N GLU A 472 -16.85 -3.26 -3.96
CA GLU A 472 -16.55 -2.35 -5.07
C GLU A 472 -17.06 -2.89 -6.42
N SER A 473 -17.85 -3.97 -6.40
CA SER A 473 -18.32 -4.69 -7.61
C SER A 473 -19.19 -3.84 -8.56
N ARG A 474 -19.75 -2.74 -8.06
CA ARG A 474 -20.57 -1.80 -8.84
C ARG A 474 -19.97 -0.40 -8.92
N ASN A 475 -18.72 -0.26 -8.56
CA ASN A 475 -18.08 1.06 -8.52
C ASN A 475 -17.43 1.41 -9.85
N TYR A 476 -18.02 2.39 -10.52
CA TYR A 476 -17.55 2.99 -11.76
C TYR A 476 -17.21 4.48 -11.58
N PHE A 477 -17.09 4.95 -10.36
CA PHE A 477 -17.08 6.37 -10.02
C PHE A 477 -15.90 7.14 -10.67
N VAL A 478 -14.68 6.59 -10.59
CA VAL A 478 -13.49 7.20 -11.20
C VAL A 478 -13.57 7.16 -12.73
N GLU A 479 -14.06 6.07 -13.30
CA GLU A 479 -14.32 5.97 -14.74
C GLU A 479 -15.33 7.03 -15.20
N GLU A 480 -16.49 7.11 -14.56
CA GLU A 480 -17.53 8.06 -14.90
C GLU A 480 -17.03 9.50 -14.80
N TYR A 481 -16.29 9.84 -13.74
CA TYR A 481 -15.70 11.16 -13.61
C TYR A 481 -14.71 11.46 -14.74
N THR A 482 -13.79 10.53 -15.02
CA THR A 482 -12.82 10.68 -16.11
C THR A 482 -13.50 10.84 -17.47
N MET A 483 -14.53 10.04 -17.75
CA MET A 483 -15.30 10.14 -18.99
C MET A 483 -16.10 11.45 -19.07
N ASN A 484 -16.62 11.95 -17.97
CA ASN A 484 -17.31 13.24 -17.92
C ASN A 484 -16.32 14.40 -18.16
N VAL A 485 -15.12 14.36 -17.60
CA VAL A 485 -14.05 15.33 -17.92
C VAL A 485 -13.68 15.27 -19.40
N PHE A 486 -13.51 14.05 -19.95
CA PHE A 486 -13.22 13.88 -21.37
C PHE A 486 -14.33 14.41 -22.30
N LYS A 487 -15.58 14.24 -21.90
CA LYS A 487 -16.75 14.76 -22.63
C LYS A 487 -16.86 16.27 -22.53
N ASN A 488 -16.46 16.83 -21.39
CA ASN A 488 -16.47 18.27 -21.14
C ASN A 488 -15.47 19.04 -22.01
N ALA A 489 -14.28 18.48 -22.19
CA ALA A 489 -13.23 19.15 -22.94
C ALA A 489 -13.49 19.07 -24.45
N GLU A 490 -13.38 20.22 -25.14
CA GLU A 490 -13.47 20.26 -26.59
C GLU A 490 -12.32 19.46 -27.25
N PRO A 491 -12.49 19.06 -28.53
CA PRO A 491 -11.44 18.37 -29.27
C PRO A 491 -10.10 19.13 -29.27
N ASN A 492 -8.99 18.39 -29.18
CA ASN A 492 -7.63 18.93 -29.20
C ASN A 492 -7.31 19.92 -28.06
N SER A 493 -8.03 19.88 -26.94
CA SER A 493 -7.81 20.79 -25.81
C SER A 493 -6.62 20.42 -24.95
N ILE A 494 -6.16 21.41 -24.17
CA ILE A 494 -5.18 21.23 -23.08
C ILE A 494 -5.97 21.28 -21.76
N ILE A 495 -5.73 20.32 -20.86
CA ILE A 495 -6.29 20.31 -19.50
C ILE A 495 -5.13 20.29 -18.52
N ILE A 496 -5.08 21.30 -17.63
CA ILE A 496 -4.10 21.36 -16.54
C ILE A 496 -4.81 20.98 -15.24
N SER A 497 -4.29 19.98 -14.53
CA SER A 497 -4.87 19.46 -13.29
C SER A 497 -3.77 19.10 -12.28
N SER A 498 -4.13 19.01 -10.99
CA SER A 498 -3.32 18.39 -9.95
C SER A 498 -4.06 17.22 -9.27
N GLN A 499 -5.14 16.74 -9.88
CA GLN A 499 -6.00 15.67 -9.35
C GLN A 499 -5.48 14.27 -9.75
N TRP A 500 -4.23 13.97 -9.43
CA TRP A 500 -3.64 12.66 -9.70
C TRP A 500 -4.51 11.53 -9.18
N ASP A 501 -4.87 11.56 -7.90
CA ASP A 501 -5.58 10.48 -7.20
C ASP A 501 -7.01 10.25 -7.70
N PHE A 502 -7.61 11.24 -8.36
CA PHE A 502 -9.02 11.20 -8.71
C PHE A 502 -9.28 10.81 -10.16
N TRP A 503 -8.48 11.33 -11.11
CA TRP A 503 -8.76 11.08 -12.52
C TRP A 503 -7.53 11.17 -13.46
N VAL A 504 -6.47 11.91 -13.10
CA VAL A 504 -5.31 12.08 -14.00
C VAL A 504 -4.60 10.75 -14.21
N SER A 505 -4.38 9.98 -13.14
CA SER A 505 -3.85 8.62 -13.22
C SER A 505 -4.75 7.72 -14.10
N ALA A 506 -6.08 7.76 -13.90
CA ALA A 506 -7.04 7.02 -14.71
C ALA A 506 -7.01 7.45 -16.18
N SER A 507 -6.79 8.75 -16.47
CA SER A 507 -6.69 9.26 -17.83
C SER A 507 -5.56 8.60 -18.63
N TRP A 508 -4.44 8.26 -18.00
CA TRP A 508 -3.35 7.55 -18.65
C TRP A 508 -3.80 6.19 -19.19
N TYR A 509 -4.55 5.43 -18.39
CA TYR A 509 -5.12 4.15 -18.87
C TYR A 509 -6.08 4.37 -20.05
N TYR A 510 -7.02 5.31 -19.93
CA TYR A 510 -8.01 5.51 -20.99
C TYR A 510 -7.40 6.08 -22.27
N GLN A 511 -6.50 7.04 -22.18
CA GLN A 511 -5.87 7.64 -23.37
C GLN A 511 -4.89 6.68 -24.05
N PHE A 512 -3.99 6.07 -23.28
CA PHE A 512 -2.86 5.34 -23.86
C PHE A 512 -3.12 3.85 -24.07
N VAL A 513 -4.00 3.22 -23.28
CA VAL A 513 -4.37 1.82 -23.43
C VAL A 513 -5.66 1.68 -24.23
N LYS A 514 -6.73 2.37 -23.80
CA LYS A 514 -8.06 2.28 -24.46
C LYS A 514 -8.21 3.19 -25.69
N LYS A 515 -7.26 4.10 -25.92
CA LYS A 515 -7.28 5.06 -27.05
C LYS A 515 -8.53 5.96 -27.07
N ILE A 516 -9.04 6.29 -25.87
CA ILE A 516 -10.16 7.20 -25.70
C ILE A 516 -9.60 8.61 -25.54
N ARG A 517 -10.06 9.56 -26.36
CA ARG A 517 -9.61 10.97 -26.37
C ARG A 517 -8.08 11.14 -26.41
N PRO A 518 -7.35 10.50 -27.33
CA PRO A 518 -5.92 10.70 -27.50
C PRO A 518 -5.55 12.11 -28.01
N ASP A 519 -6.53 12.88 -28.45
CA ASP A 519 -6.43 14.27 -28.90
C ASP A 519 -6.19 15.24 -27.72
N LEU A 520 -6.60 14.91 -26.51
CA LEU A 520 -6.46 15.75 -25.33
C LEU A 520 -5.02 15.74 -24.81
N VAL A 521 -4.52 16.90 -24.47
CA VAL A 521 -3.24 17.07 -23.76
C VAL A 521 -3.54 17.26 -22.28
N ILE A 522 -3.17 16.29 -21.45
CA ILE A 522 -3.39 16.36 -20.01
C ILE A 522 -2.05 16.58 -19.33
N ILE A 523 -1.95 17.71 -18.62
CA ILE A 523 -0.75 18.15 -17.92
C ILE A 523 -1.02 18.10 -16.42
N ASP A 524 -0.25 17.29 -15.70
CA ASP A 524 -0.26 17.31 -14.23
C ASP A 524 0.67 18.42 -13.73
N LYS A 525 0.11 19.35 -12.95
CA LYS A 525 0.82 20.53 -12.43
C LYS A 525 1.94 20.13 -11.47
N GLU A 526 1.71 19.16 -10.61
CA GLU A 526 2.71 18.77 -9.60
C GLU A 526 3.86 17.96 -10.23
N LEU A 527 3.60 17.22 -11.30
CA LEU A 527 4.64 16.52 -12.06
C LEU A 527 5.54 17.48 -12.85
N LEU A 528 5.09 18.69 -13.19
CA LEU A 528 5.95 19.72 -13.78
C LEU A 528 7.10 20.14 -12.85
N ARG A 529 7.03 19.86 -11.55
CA ARG A 529 8.10 20.07 -10.57
C ARG A 529 9.15 18.95 -10.59
N ARG A 530 9.14 18.10 -11.63
CA ARG A 530 10.05 16.97 -11.81
C ARG A 530 10.65 17.01 -13.22
N SER A 531 11.95 17.06 -13.30
CA SER A 531 12.67 17.22 -14.59
C SER A 531 12.40 16.08 -15.57
N TRP A 532 12.10 14.86 -15.09
CA TRP A 532 11.78 13.72 -15.93
C TRP A 532 10.43 13.89 -16.68
N TYR A 533 9.50 14.67 -16.13
CA TYR A 533 8.17 14.84 -16.70
C TYR A 533 8.21 15.60 -18.03
N PHE A 534 9.20 16.48 -18.23
CA PHE A 534 9.41 17.14 -19.53
C PHE A 534 9.76 16.15 -20.64
N LYS A 535 10.46 15.05 -20.31
CA LYS A 535 10.68 13.97 -21.28
C LYS A 535 9.39 13.22 -21.62
N TYR A 536 8.51 13.03 -20.63
CA TYR A 536 7.17 12.47 -20.88
C TYR A 536 6.35 13.40 -21.81
N LEU A 537 6.36 14.71 -21.58
CA LEU A 537 5.66 15.68 -22.43
C LEU A 537 6.24 15.71 -23.84
N GLU A 538 7.56 15.70 -24.00
CA GLU A 538 8.22 15.63 -25.31
C GLU A 538 7.80 14.38 -26.10
N ASN A 539 7.74 13.22 -25.44
CA ASN A 539 7.40 11.97 -26.08
C ASN A 539 5.92 11.88 -26.48
N ASN A 540 5.01 12.37 -25.65
CA ASN A 540 3.58 12.15 -25.82
C ASN A 540 2.83 13.36 -26.40
N TYR A 541 3.35 14.58 -26.19
CA TYR A 541 2.73 15.83 -26.63
C TYR A 541 3.76 16.79 -27.26
N PRO A 542 4.48 16.33 -28.33
CA PRO A 542 5.66 17.05 -28.87
C PRO A 542 5.33 18.47 -29.36
N GLU A 543 4.14 18.69 -29.91
CA GLU A 543 3.73 20.03 -30.36
C GLU A 543 3.64 21.03 -29.19
N VAL A 544 2.92 20.65 -28.12
CA VAL A 544 2.75 21.53 -26.94
C VAL A 544 4.08 21.73 -26.21
N TYR A 545 4.90 20.68 -26.12
CA TYR A 545 6.26 20.76 -25.58
C TYR A 545 7.11 21.76 -26.36
N ASN A 546 7.17 21.65 -27.71
CA ASN A 546 7.98 22.52 -28.55
C ASN A 546 7.49 23.97 -28.53
N ASN A 547 6.20 24.21 -28.47
CA ASN A 547 5.64 25.57 -28.38
C ASN A 547 6.00 26.27 -27.05
N SER A 548 6.25 25.51 -25.97
CA SER A 548 6.66 26.02 -24.66
C SER A 548 8.14 25.78 -24.35
N ARG A 549 8.94 25.38 -25.34
CA ARG A 549 10.33 24.96 -25.17
C ARG A 549 11.22 26.02 -24.51
N ALA A 550 11.06 27.28 -24.88
CA ALA A 550 11.85 28.37 -24.34
C ALA A 550 11.65 28.54 -22.81
N GLU A 551 10.40 28.41 -22.34
CA GLU A 551 10.05 28.50 -20.93
C GLU A 551 10.53 27.25 -20.17
N ILE A 552 10.42 26.08 -20.77
CA ILE A 552 10.96 24.82 -20.22
C ILE A 552 12.47 24.92 -20.02
N GLU A 553 13.22 25.37 -21.05
CA GLU A 553 14.68 25.52 -21.00
C GLU A 553 15.13 26.56 -19.96
N ARG A 554 14.32 27.60 -19.69
CA ARG A 554 14.62 28.58 -18.63
C ARG A 554 14.30 28.02 -17.22
N PHE A 555 13.29 27.17 -17.08
CA PHE A 555 12.89 26.61 -15.79
C PHE A 555 13.80 25.46 -15.34
N LEU A 556 14.24 24.60 -16.25
CA LEU A 556 15.02 23.40 -15.94
C LEU A 556 16.30 23.64 -15.10
N PRO A 557 17.10 24.72 -15.31
CA PRO A 557 18.27 24.98 -14.47
C PRO A 557 17.94 25.25 -13.00
N GLU A 558 16.85 25.96 -12.71
CA GLU A 558 16.42 26.21 -11.33
C GLU A 558 15.80 24.96 -10.72
N LEU A 559 15.04 24.19 -11.51
CA LEU A 559 14.51 22.89 -11.10
C LEU A 559 15.63 21.89 -10.78
N TYR A 560 16.72 21.89 -11.55
CA TYR A 560 17.91 21.09 -11.27
C TYR A 560 18.50 21.41 -9.89
N LYS A 561 18.62 22.69 -9.54
CA LYS A 561 19.12 23.09 -8.21
C LYS A 561 18.21 22.55 -7.10
N PHE A 562 16.89 22.67 -7.28
CA PHE A 562 15.91 22.15 -6.34
C PHE A 562 16.02 20.62 -6.17
N GLU A 563 16.09 19.87 -7.27
CA GLU A 563 16.19 18.40 -7.21
C GLU A 563 17.49 17.88 -6.59
N HIS A 564 18.58 18.69 -6.65
CA HIS A 564 19.91 18.34 -6.13
C HIS A 564 20.22 18.96 -4.77
N ASP A 565 19.24 19.58 -4.12
CA ASP A 565 19.40 20.24 -2.83
C ASP A 565 20.50 21.35 -2.86
N ILE A 566 20.70 21.99 -4.03
CA ILE A 566 21.60 23.12 -4.22
C ILE A 566 20.84 24.41 -3.86
N PRO A 567 21.47 25.40 -3.19
CA PRO A 567 20.80 26.66 -2.91
C PRO A 567 20.24 27.34 -4.17
N TYR A 568 18.97 27.74 -4.12
CA TYR A 568 18.25 28.39 -5.21
C TYR A 568 17.42 29.57 -4.70
N ASP A 569 17.07 30.49 -5.59
CA ASP A 569 16.15 31.59 -5.29
C ASP A 569 14.69 31.10 -5.43
N THR A 570 14.00 30.98 -4.30
CA THR A 570 12.60 30.54 -4.23
C THR A 570 11.66 31.44 -5.05
N ARG A 571 11.92 32.76 -5.09
CA ARG A 571 11.08 33.68 -5.85
C ARG A 571 11.29 33.50 -7.36
N ASN A 572 12.55 33.29 -7.77
CA ASN A 572 12.89 33.07 -9.17
C ASN A 572 12.28 31.78 -9.70
N ILE A 573 12.40 30.66 -8.98
CA ILE A 573 11.83 29.38 -9.42
C ILE A 573 10.30 29.45 -9.49
N MET A 574 9.63 30.12 -8.54
CA MET A 574 8.18 30.33 -8.57
C MET A 574 7.75 31.16 -9.79
N LYS A 575 8.45 32.24 -10.08
CA LYS A 575 8.17 33.08 -11.26
C LYS A 575 8.35 32.29 -12.56
N LEU A 576 9.43 31.54 -12.71
CA LEU A 576 9.67 30.70 -13.88
C LEU A 576 8.63 29.60 -14.03
N PHE A 577 8.14 29.03 -12.92
CA PHE A 577 7.07 28.05 -12.93
C PHE A 577 5.74 28.67 -13.40
N GLU A 578 5.41 29.88 -12.94
CA GLU A 578 4.23 30.64 -13.41
C GLU A 578 4.32 30.94 -14.91
N GLU A 579 5.49 31.41 -15.40
CA GLU A 579 5.73 31.64 -16.81
C GLU A 579 5.58 30.37 -17.64
N LEU A 580 6.11 29.24 -17.16
CA LEU A 580 5.96 27.93 -17.78
C LEU A 580 4.52 27.49 -17.88
N MET A 581 3.77 27.55 -16.78
CA MET A 581 2.34 27.21 -16.75
C MET A 581 1.54 28.07 -17.72
N THR A 582 1.84 29.38 -17.74
CA THR A 582 1.20 30.34 -18.66
C THR A 582 1.51 30.02 -20.11
N SER A 583 2.73 29.54 -20.43
CA SER A 583 3.15 29.25 -21.79
C SER A 583 2.37 28.11 -22.43
N PHE A 584 1.99 27.08 -21.67
CA PHE A 584 1.16 25.99 -22.18
C PHE A 584 -0.21 26.48 -22.69
N VAL A 585 -0.74 27.52 -22.08
CA VAL A 585 -1.98 28.15 -22.51
C VAL A 585 -1.72 29.14 -23.65
N LYS A 586 -0.81 30.08 -23.46
CA LYS A 586 -0.59 31.23 -24.36
C LYS A 586 0.03 30.83 -25.70
N ASN A 587 0.96 29.89 -25.68
CA ASN A 587 1.71 29.49 -26.88
C ASN A 587 0.98 28.43 -27.72
N ASN A 588 -0.23 28.01 -27.31
CA ASN A 588 -1.07 27.05 -28.01
C ASN A 588 -2.49 27.62 -28.31
N PRO A 589 -2.59 28.76 -29.01
CA PRO A 589 -3.87 29.44 -29.21
C PRO A 589 -4.88 28.68 -30.07
N SER A 590 -4.42 27.69 -30.86
CA SER A 590 -5.29 26.78 -31.61
C SER A 590 -6.00 25.73 -30.76
N ARG A 591 -5.59 25.59 -29.49
CA ARG A 591 -6.13 24.63 -28.53
C ARG A 591 -6.85 25.37 -27.43
N LYS A 592 -8.11 25.00 -27.16
CA LYS A 592 -8.79 25.49 -25.96
C LYS A 592 -8.12 24.93 -24.72
N SER A 593 -7.97 25.77 -23.70
CA SER A 593 -7.32 25.40 -22.46
C SER A 593 -8.31 25.37 -21.30
N TYR A 594 -8.17 24.36 -20.47
CA TYR A 594 -8.98 24.14 -19.28
C TYR A 594 -8.11 23.93 -18.06
N VAL A 595 -8.65 24.27 -16.89
CA VAL A 595 -8.06 23.94 -15.58
C VAL A 595 -9.10 23.26 -14.71
N SER A 596 -8.65 22.33 -13.90
CA SER A 596 -9.49 21.69 -12.90
C SER A 596 -9.67 22.59 -11.66
N TRP A 597 -10.73 22.35 -10.90
CA TRP A 597 -11.18 23.24 -9.84
C TRP A 597 -10.19 23.40 -8.68
N GLU A 598 -9.42 22.38 -8.37
CA GLU A 598 -8.46 22.42 -7.26
C GLU A 598 -7.29 23.37 -7.52
N ILE A 599 -6.93 23.59 -8.77
CA ILE A 599 -5.89 24.56 -9.14
C ILE A 599 -6.35 25.98 -8.78
N GLU A 600 -7.60 26.30 -9.03
CA GLU A 600 -8.17 27.61 -8.73
C GLU A 600 -8.39 27.88 -7.22
N GLN A 601 -8.38 26.83 -6.39
CA GLN A 601 -8.38 26.98 -4.94
C GLN A 601 -7.01 27.39 -4.38
N ASN A 602 -5.92 27.11 -5.09
CA ASN A 602 -4.57 27.49 -4.69
C ASN A 602 -4.18 28.86 -5.24
N THR A 603 -4.56 29.93 -4.52
CA THR A 603 -4.28 31.33 -4.90
C THR A 603 -2.81 31.72 -4.81
N ASN A 604 -1.95 30.88 -4.21
CA ASN A 604 -0.52 31.19 -4.01
C ASN A 604 0.33 30.97 -5.27
N GLU A 605 -0.21 30.35 -6.31
CA GLU A 605 0.48 30.03 -7.55
C GLU A 605 -0.33 30.49 -8.76
N PRO A 606 -0.51 31.81 -8.95
CA PRO A 606 -1.28 32.36 -10.05
C PRO A 606 -0.57 32.09 -11.39
N PHE A 607 -1.33 31.80 -12.45
CA PHE A 607 -0.81 31.71 -13.81
C PHE A 607 -1.90 32.14 -14.80
N ALA A 608 -1.53 32.44 -16.04
CA ALA A 608 -2.44 32.86 -17.10
C ALA A 608 -3.41 33.96 -16.63
N GLN A 609 -2.90 35.00 -15.96
CA GLN A 609 -3.73 36.08 -15.36
C GLN A 609 -4.46 36.94 -16.40
N ASP A 610 -4.04 36.91 -17.65
CA ASP A 610 -4.69 37.57 -18.78
C ASP A 610 -5.93 36.81 -19.30
N TYR A 611 -6.26 35.66 -18.68
CA TYR A 611 -7.38 34.81 -19.02
C TYR A 611 -8.44 34.86 -17.91
N VAL A 612 -9.72 34.82 -18.33
CA VAL A 612 -10.88 34.63 -17.43
C VAL A 612 -11.12 33.11 -17.27
N ARG A 613 -11.45 32.69 -16.06
CA ARG A 613 -11.88 31.34 -15.71
C ARG A 613 -13.37 31.24 -15.81
N LEU A 614 -13.87 30.68 -16.90
CA LEU A 614 -15.29 30.48 -17.08
C LEU A 614 -15.69 29.07 -16.63
N PRO A 615 -16.59 28.92 -15.66
CA PRO A 615 -17.09 27.60 -15.28
C PRO A 615 -17.77 26.95 -16.49
N ASP A 616 -17.27 25.80 -16.89
CA ASP A 616 -17.72 25.03 -18.05
C ASP A 616 -17.84 23.54 -17.65
N GLY A 617 -19.02 23.17 -17.16
CA GLY A 617 -19.27 21.83 -16.63
C GLY A 617 -18.40 21.49 -15.41
N LEU A 618 -17.48 20.55 -15.56
CA LEU A 618 -16.58 20.09 -14.49
C LEU A 618 -15.21 20.78 -14.51
N LEU A 619 -14.98 21.69 -15.45
CA LEU A 619 -13.71 22.37 -15.64
C LEU A 619 -13.93 23.90 -15.68
N PHE A 620 -12.85 24.65 -15.50
CA PHE A 620 -12.81 26.06 -15.85
C PHE A 620 -12.16 26.20 -17.23
N ARG A 621 -12.86 26.82 -18.18
CA ARG A 621 -12.30 27.19 -19.47
C ARG A 621 -11.53 28.49 -19.35
N LEU A 622 -10.32 28.54 -19.87
CA LEU A 622 -9.48 29.74 -19.93
C LEU A 622 -9.79 30.51 -21.23
N VAL A 623 -10.35 31.72 -21.07
CA VAL A 623 -10.69 32.58 -22.21
C VAL A 623 -9.92 33.90 -22.09
N PRO A 624 -9.21 34.35 -23.14
CA PRO A 624 -8.53 35.66 -23.12
C PRO A 624 -9.46 36.77 -22.69
N LYS A 625 -9.05 37.67 -21.81
CA LYS A 625 -9.86 38.79 -21.36
C LYS A 625 -10.40 39.67 -22.53
N SER A 626 -9.63 39.74 -23.62
CA SER A 626 -9.99 40.44 -24.84
C SER A 626 -11.19 39.84 -25.60
N GLU A 627 -11.49 38.56 -25.39
CA GLU A 627 -12.56 37.83 -26.07
C GLU A 627 -13.86 37.80 -25.25
N VAL A 628 -13.82 38.23 -23.99
CA VAL A 628 -14.97 38.22 -23.10
C VAL A 628 -15.81 39.48 -23.33
N VAL A 629 -16.89 39.38 -24.09
CA VAL A 629 -17.84 40.46 -24.31
C VAL A 629 -19.06 40.24 -23.42
N ASN A 630 -19.41 41.23 -22.59
CA ASN A 630 -20.60 41.22 -21.72
C ASN A 630 -20.77 39.99 -20.81
N ASN A 631 -19.68 39.42 -20.31
CA ASN A 631 -19.65 38.20 -19.47
C ASN A 631 -20.31 36.96 -20.09
N THR A 632 -20.55 36.95 -21.39
CA THR A 632 -21.14 35.81 -22.10
C THR A 632 -20.24 35.30 -23.19
N VAL A 633 -20.06 33.95 -23.22
CA VAL A 633 -19.41 33.28 -24.32
C VAL A 633 -20.50 32.62 -25.18
N ALA A 634 -20.51 32.95 -26.47
CA ALA A 634 -21.55 32.49 -27.40
C ALA A 634 -21.63 30.93 -27.49
N ASP A 635 -20.52 30.22 -27.29
CA ASP A 635 -20.37 28.79 -27.55
C ASP A 635 -20.44 27.93 -26.29
N TYR A 636 -21.26 28.26 -25.29
CA TYR A 636 -21.36 27.46 -24.08
C TYR A 636 -22.20 26.20 -24.30
N THR A 637 -21.57 25.04 -24.21
CA THR A 637 -22.19 23.73 -24.33
C THR A 637 -22.66 23.22 -22.95
N VAL A 638 -23.92 22.75 -22.89
CA VAL A 638 -24.45 22.07 -21.71
C VAL A 638 -24.28 20.56 -21.92
N TYR A 639 -23.46 19.97 -21.04
CA TYR A 639 -23.12 18.57 -21.09
C TYR A 639 -24.12 17.69 -20.35
N ASP A 640 -24.36 16.50 -20.87
CA ASP A 640 -25.12 15.46 -20.21
C ASP A 640 -24.19 14.50 -19.52
N PHE A 641 -23.90 14.75 -18.23
CA PHE A 641 -22.98 13.95 -17.45
C PHE A 641 -23.64 12.69 -16.92
N LYS A 642 -22.94 11.55 -17.06
CA LYS A 642 -23.32 10.33 -16.38
C LYS A 642 -22.78 10.37 -14.94
N PHE A 643 -23.66 10.17 -13.99
CA PHE A 643 -23.31 10.14 -12.59
C PHE A 643 -24.15 9.08 -11.87
N THR A 644 -23.46 8.09 -11.31
CA THR A 644 -24.06 7.07 -10.45
C THR A 644 -23.80 7.46 -8.99
N PRO A 645 -24.84 7.82 -8.22
CA PRO A 645 -24.69 8.16 -6.82
C PRO A 645 -24.03 7.00 -6.05
N ALA A 646 -23.03 7.32 -5.24
CA ALA A 646 -22.39 6.37 -4.34
C ALA A 646 -22.41 6.92 -2.92
N GLU A 647 -22.55 6.04 -1.93
CA GLU A 647 -22.37 6.46 -0.54
C GLU A 647 -20.88 6.79 -0.31
N PRO A 648 -20.55 7.92 0.33
CA PRO A 648 -19.18 8.25 0.66
C PRO A 648 -18.59 7.18 1.59
N LYS A 649 -17.50 6.55 1.16
CA LYS A 649 -16.82 5.50 1.93
C LYS A 649 -15.56 6.01 2.62
N ASP A 650 -14.94 7.04 2.04
CA ASP A 650 -13.69 7.61 2.52
C ASP A 650 -13.47 9.03 1.96
N TYR A 651 -12.31 9.59 2.28
CA TYR A 651 -11.87 10.93 1.85
C TYR A 651 -11.91 11.13 0.33
N TYR A 652 -11.58 10.12 -0.46
CA TYR A 652 -11.51 10.25 -1.93
C TYR A 652 -12.91 10.44 -2.52
N TYR A 653 -13.86 9.61 -2.08
CA TYR A 653 -15.28 9.76 -2.47
C TYR A 653 -15.85 11.11 -2.09
N GLU A 654 -15.68 11.51 -0.82
CA GLU A 654 -16.19 12.79 -0.32
C GLU A 654 -15.63 13.98 -1.10
N THR A 655 -14.31 13.96 -1.37
CA THR A 655 -13.63 15.03 -2.09
C THR A 655 -14.13 15.15 -3.53
N LEU A 656 -14.25 14.03 -4.24
CA LEU A 656 -14.69 14.04 -5.63
C LEU A 656 -16.17 14.43 -5.76
N MET A 657 -17.05 13.93 -4.89
CA MET A 657 -18.48 14.33 -4.87
C MET A 657 -18.64 15.82 -4.56
N ARG A 658 -17.85 16.37 -3.64
CA ARG A 658 -17.82 17.80 -3.36
C ARG A 658 -17.32 18.60 -4.57
N GLY A 659 -16.28 18.11 -5.26
CA GLY A 659 -15.78 18.69 -6.52
C GLY A 659 -16.87 18.77 -7.60
N TYR A 660 -17.64 17.69 -7.79
CA TYR A 660 -18.81 17.68 -8.66
C TYR A 660 -19.81 18.77 -8.29
N SER A 661 -20.26 18.78 -7.04
CA SER A 661 -21.26 19.74 -6.58
C SER A 661 -20.79 21.19 -6.74
N MET A 662 -19.53 21.47 -6.44
CA MET A 662 -18.95 22.81 -6.55
C MET A 662 -18.91 23.27 -8.01
N MET A 663 -18.37 22.45 -8.92
CA MET A 663 -18.22 22.82 -10.33
C MET A 663 -19.57 22.96 -11.04
N LEU A 664 -20.51 22.07 -10.80
CA LEU A 664 -21.84 22.13 -11.38
C LEU A 664 -22.63 23.32 -10.84
N THR A 665 -22.43 23.67 -9.55
CA THR A 665 -23.05 24.91 -8.97
C THR A 665 -22.45 26.19 -9.58
N ALA A 666 -21.12 26.23 -9.77
CA ALA A 666 -20.46 27.36 -10.43
C ALA A 666 -20.90 27.49 -11.89
N SER A 667 -21.02 26.41 -12.62
CA SER A 667 -21.51 26.36 -14.01
C SER A 667 -23.01 26.79 -14.09
N ALA A 668 -23.83 26.37 -13.13
CA ALA A 668 -25.21 26.78 -13.03
C ALA A 668 -25.33 28.28 -12.75
N SER A 669 -24.50 28.83 -11.86
CA SER A 669 -24.46 30.28 -11.58
C SER A 669 -24.10 31.07 -12.84
N TYR A 670 -23.13 30.61 -13.61
CA TYR A 670 -22.77 31.23 -14.88
C TYR A 670 -23.92 31.18 -15.89
N LEU A 671 -24.60 30.04 -16.04
CA LEU A 671 -25.74 29.87 -16.94
C LEU A 671 -26.90 30.77 -16.55
N LEU A 672 -27.14 30.98 -15.26
CA LEU A 672 -28.16 31.94 -14.79
C LEU A 672 -27.81 33.38 -15.19
N SER A 673 -26.56 33.77 -15.05
CA SER A 673 -26.09 35.10 -15.49
C SER A 673 -26.20 35.30 -17.01
N ALA A 674 -26.09 34.17 -17.75
CA ALA A 674 -26.27 34.13 -19.21
C ALA A 674 -27.73 33.99 -19.67
N GLY A 675 -28.71 34.06 -18.76
CA GLY A 675 -30.14 33.96 -19.11
C GLY A 675 -30.62 32.55 -19.49
N ARG A 676 -29.94 31.51 -19.03
CA ARG A 676 -30.25 30.09 -19.33
C ARG A 676 -30.72 29.29 -18.11
N PRO A 677 -31.85 29.63 -17.49
CA PRO A 677 -32.28 29.04 -16.21
C PRO A 677 -32.61 27.55 -16.30
N MET A 678 -33.09 27.05 -17.43
CA MET A 678 -33.39 25.61 -17.59
C MET A 678 -32.13 24.74 -17.62
N ASP A 679 -31.08 25.23 -18.24
CA ASP A 679 -29.78 24.58 -18.24
C ASP A 679 -29.12 24.61 -16.86
N ALA A 680 -29.23 25.76 -16.17
CA ALA A 680 -28.77 25.91 -14.81
C ALA A 680 -29.47 24.94 -13.85
N LYS A 681 -30.81 24.78 -14.00
CA LYS A 681 -31.59 23.82 -13.21
C LYS A 681 -31.03 22.39 -13.34
N LYS A 682 -30.73 21.94 -14.57
CA LYS A 682 -30.15 20.62 -14.83
C LYS A 682 -28.85 20.41 -14.06
N TYR A 683 -27.96 21.40 -14.05
CA TYR A 683 -26.68 21.28 -13.32
C TYR A 683 -26.88 21.36 -11.80
N LEU A 684 -27.80 22.16 -11.30
CA LEU A 684 -28.13 22.20 -9.87
C LEU A 684 -28.73 20.88 -9.37
N GLU A 685 -29.56 20.23 -10.18
CA GLU A 685 -30.08 18.89 -9.84
C GLU A 685 -28.96 17.85 -9.73
N LEU A 686 -28.02 17.82 -10.67
CA LEU A 686 -26.87 16.94 -10.61
C LEU A 686 -25.94 17.26 -9.41
N ALA A 687 -25.73 18.57 -9.10
CA ALA A 687 -24.97 18.99 -7.93
C ALA A 687 -25.56 18.46 -6.63
N LEU A 688 -26.90 18.52 -6.51
CA LEU A 688 -27.64 18.06 -5.33
C LEU A 688 -27.76 16.51 -5.29
N ILE A 689 -27.68 15.82 -6.42
CA ILE A 689 -27.52 14.36 -6.44
C ILE A 689 -26.15 13.97 -5.87
N SER A 690 -25.09 14.72 -6.22
CA SER A 690 -23.74 14.45 -5.73
C SER A 690 -23.61 14.72 -4.22
N VAL A 691 -24.07 15.89 -3.75
CA VAL A 691 -24.10 16.26 -2.33
C VAL A 691 -25.48 16.88 -2.01
N PRO A 692 -26.42 16.09 -1.44
CA PRO A 692 -27.82 16.54 -1.25
C PRO A 692 -27.99 17.82 -0.44
N ASN A 693 -27.09 18.09 0.48
CA ASN A 693 -27.14 19.29 1.35
C ASN A 693 -26.07 20.34 0.98
N PHE A 694 -25.66 20.43 -0.29
CA PHE A 694 -24.64 21.39 -0.71
C PHE A 694 -25.19 22.83 -0.61
N PRO A 695 -24.69 23.67 0.33
CA PRO A 695 -25.36 24.92 0.70
C PRO A 695 -25.49 25.90 -0.47
N GLN A 696 -24.42 26.04 -1.27
CA GLN A 696 -24.37 26.98 -2.38
C GLN A 696 -25.39 26.62 -3.49
N ALA A 697 -25.57 25.30 -3.77
CA ALA A 697 -26.55 24.84 -4.75
C ALA A 697 -27.98 25.07 -4.27
N LEU A 698 -28.25 24.79 -2.99
CA LEU A 698 -29.56 25.02 -2.38
C LEU A 698 -29.92 26.50 -2.36
N GLU A 699 -28.98 27.38 -2.00
CA GLU A 699 -29.16 28.81 -2.00
C GLU A 699 -29.46 29.35 -3.42
N LEU A 700 -28.66 28.93 -4.40
CA LEU A 700 -28.79 29.32 -5.78
C LEU A 700 -30.16 28.87 -6.37
N LYS A 701 -30.56 27.63 -6.06
CA LYS A 701 -31.87 27.09 -6.43
C LYS A 701 -33.02 27.91 -5.85
N LYS A 702 -32.96 28.20 -4.54
CA LYS A 702 -33.98 29.00 -3.84
C LYS A 702 -34.08 30.43 -4.38
N LYS A 703 -32.93 31.09 -4.60
CA LYS A 703 -32.88 32.50 -5.08
C LYS A 703 -33.48 32.65 -6.48
N ASN A 704 -33.42 31.61 -7.30
CA ASN A 704 -33.90 31.67 -8.70
C ASN A 704 -35.21 30.90 -8.94
N ASN A 705 -35.88 30.42 -7.90
CA ASN A 705 -37.13 29.63 -7.97
C ASN A 705 -37.04 28.39 -8.90
N LEU A 706 -35.96 27.66 -8.87
CA LEU A 706 -35.68 26.49 -9.72
C LEU A 706 -35.99 25.14 -9.06
#